data_946fbcf60e772de8fd6b66b26e6e6302
#
_entry.id   946fbcf60e772de8fd6b66b26e6e6302
#
_cell.length_a   1.000
_cell.length_b   1.000
_cell.length_c   1.000
_cell.angle_alpha   90.00
_cell.angle_beta   90.00
_cell.angle_gamma   90.00
#
_symmetry.space_group_name_H-M   'P 1'
#
loop_
_entity.id
_entity.type
_entity.pdbx_description
1 polymer ?
#
loop_
_entity_poly.entity_id
_entity_poly.type
_entity_poly.pdbx_seq_one_letter_code
_entity_poly.pdbx_strand_id
1 'polypeptide(L)'
;MITTPGSVLLGLEGGAVYRSTDHGTAWTSPTTEVNTIDGNISGFATSGTALLLSTTRNGVYRSTDDGVTWAVSNGGLTGSGLYVNAIVTKGGVGILATLGGPFRSTDNGSSWVLSSSGLPTDTTFGALLATATAVFLGSDAGAGVFVSTNDGASWARASTGLSGGGARVGSFAASGANVVAGTRQGAFRSTDNGAHWNLCSSGLVNTSVSALYANGSDFFAGTYGAGVYRSTDGGVNWNAAGAIGNPNVRAFTAVGTDLLAGTYGYDGVYRSSNAGTTWTSAGKGIVGTGVFALAAYGGKTIVSTYDYVFASTNQGTVWSRSDSGLTSKTLYSLLSRTNDLLAGTTGEGVCRSTDGGMSWWPANTGLNGNGSTVWDIAFDGANLYAATSSGVFRSTNDGGLWVQTTSGIADSATMKLIATNGVLCCGTRSSVYRSTNAGQNWSVAINGLPQYFQPTDFAVAGGYLFMSITGGVYRSSDYGMQWVLMSGGLPPNPDVRALATYERPAPNGPALFAGLDNGGVYVSSDTGMTWVDVGTGLTGGGKSVYCLLAAQGILYAGTPAIGVWKRQLSQMVTSAAGGSRPTSFVLDQNYPNPFNPSTTIRYELPTASLVRLSVYDILGREVRILADEKENAGSYRVTFSATGLASGVYFYRLQAGSFVKSLKLLLLR
;
A
#
# COMPACT_ATOMS: atom_id res chain seq x y z
N MET A 1 -17.81 -8.20 -8.75
CA MET A 1 -17.94 -7.30 -9.93
C MET A 1 -19.42 -6.99 -10.17
N ILE A 2 -19.72 -5.84 -10.75
CA ILE A 2 -21.07 -5.48 -11.22
C ILE A 2 -20.96 -4.68 -12.52
N THR A 3 -21.96 -4.82 -13.39
CA THR A 3 -22.08 -4.03 -14.62
C THR A 3 -23.21 -3.03 -14.45
N THR A 4 -22.97 -1.79 -14.84
CA THR A 4 -23.96 -0.71 -14.96
C THR A 4 -24.16 -0.34 -16.44
N PRO A 5 -25.13 0.48 -16.81
CA PRO A 5 -25.24 0.95 -18.20
C PRO A 5 -24.01 1.68 -18.73
N GLY A 6 -23.21 2.30 -17.87
CA GLY A 6 -22.05 3.11 -18.26
C GLY A 6 -20.68 2.52 -17.89
N SER A 7 -20.64 1.49 -17.05
CA SER A 7 -19.37 1.00 -16.54
C SER A 7 -19.41 -0.43 -15.97
N VAL A 8 -18.23 -0.96 -15.71
CA VAL A 8 -18.02 -2.16 -14.90
C VAL A 8 -17.27 -1.77 -13.64
N LEU A 9 -17.70 -2.24 -12.49
CA LEU A 9 -17.02 -2.05 -11.22
C LEU A 9 -16.42 -3.38 -10.74
N LEU A 10 -15.20 -3.31 -10.26
CA LEU A 10 -14.44 -4.41 -9.67
C LEU A 10 -14.05 -4.04 -8.25
N GLY A 11 -14.40 -4.86 -7.28
CA GLY A 11 -13.88 -4.78 -5.91
C GLY A 11 -12.79 -5.82 -5.68
N LEU A 12 -11.71 -5.40 -5.05
CA LEU A 12 -10.58 -6.26 -4.71
C LEU A 12 -10.58 -6.64 -3.22
N GLU A 13 -9.88 -7.71 -2.92
CA GLU A 13 -9.40 -7.98 -1.56
C GLU A 13 -8.45 -6.83 -1.17
N GLY A 14 -8.60 -6.31 0.06
CA GLY A 14 -7.89 -5.10 0.50
C GLY A 14 -8.65 -3.78 0.28
N GLY A 15 -9.91 -3.82 -0.22
CA GLY A 15 -10.83 -2.69 -0.24
C GLY A 15 -10.73 -1.75 -1.44
N ALA A 16 -9.85 -2.02 -2.40
CA ALA A 16 -9.78 -1.19 -3.61
C ALA A 16 -10.95 -1.45 -4.56
N VAL A 17 -11.49 -0.38 -5.15
CA VAL A 17 -12.50 -0.44 -6.21
C VAL A 17 -11.89 0.09 -7.50
N TYR A 18 -12.13 -0.61 -8.60
CA TYR A 18 -11.75 -0.17 -9.93
C TYR A 18 -12.97 -0.03 -10.82
N ARG A 19 -12.91 0.93 -11.72
CA ARG A 19 -13.97 1.23 -12.70
C ARG A 19 -13.42 1.12 -14.11
N SER A 20 -14.16 0.47 -14.99
CA SER A 20 -13.89 0.40 -16.42
C SER A 20 -15.08 0.97 -17.19
N THR A 21 -14.80 1.81 -18.20
CA THR A 21 -15.80 2.35 -19.13
C THR A 21 -15.64 1.79 -20.54
N ASP A 22 -14.74 0.84 -20.71
CA ASP A 22 -14.37 0.21 -22.00
C ASP A 22 -14.52 -1.32 -21.96
N HIS A 23 -15.59 -1.79 -21.29
CA HIS A 23 -15.96 -3.20 -21.19
C HIS A 23 -14.86 -4.07 -20.53
N GLY A 24 -14.16 -3.52 -19.55
CA GLY A 24 -13.11 -4.24 -18.81
C GLY A 24 -11.78 -4.33 -19.54
N THR A 25 -11.58 -3.57 -20.61
CA THR A 25 -10.30 -3.54 -21.34
C THR A 25 -9.23 -2.78 -20.56
N ALA A 26 -9.60 -1.68 -19.91
CA ALA A 26 -8.75 -0.93 -18.99
C ALA A 26 -9.54 -0.53 -17.73
N TRP A 27 -8.83 -0.39 -16.64
CA TRP A 27 -9.39 -0.09 -15.32
C TRP A 27 -8.74 1.14 -14.72
N THR A 28 -9.55 1.98 -14.09
CA THR A 28 -9.11 3.17 -13.35
C THR A 28 -9.61 3.07 -11.91
N SER A 29 -8.81 3.53 -10.96
CA SER A 29 -9.28 3.70 -9.59
C SER A 29 -10.20 4.92 -9.51
N PRO A 30 -11.36 4.86 -8.82
CA PRO A 30 -12.19 6.03 -8.55
C PRO A 30 -11.39 7.09 -7.78
N THR A 31 -11.75 8.35 -7.97
CA THR A 31 -10.93 9.50 -7.54
C THR A 31 -11.11 9.88 -6.07
N THR A 32 -12.09 9.33 -5.34
CA THR A 32 -12.38 9.76 -3.95
C THR A 32 -12.91 8.64 -3.07
N GLU A 33 -12.50 8.66 -1.80
CA GLU A 33 -13.00 7.99 -0.59
C GLU A 33 -13.06 6.45 -0.55
N VAL A 34 -13.18 5.75 -1.68
CA VAL A 34 -13.31 4.28 -1.72
C VAL A 34 -11.99 3.54 -1.48
N ASN A 35 -10.85 4.18 -1.75
CA ASN A 35 -9.52 3.61 -1.44
C ASN A 35 -9.19 3.59 0.05
N THR A 36 -10.16 3.93 0.91
CA THR A 36 -10.03 4.01 2.37
C THR A 36 -10.80 2.92 3.09
N ILE A 37 -11.40 1.99 2.32
CA ILE A 37 -12.21 0.92 2.89
C ILE A 37 -11.27 -0.09 3.56
N ASP A 38 -11.27 -0.09 4.88
CA ASP A 38 -10.62 -1.15 5.66
C ASP A 38 -11.48 -2.42 5.57
N GLY A 39 -11.01 -3.40 4.82
CA GLY A 39 -11.70 -4.66 4.58
C GLY A 39 -11.92 -4.97 3.10
N ASN A 40 -12.16 -6.24 2.81
CA ASN A 40 -12.36 -6.71 1.44
C ASN A 40 -13.74 -6.28 0.91
N ILE A 41 -13.83 -5.98 -0.37
CA ILE A 41 -15.11 -5.78 -1.03
C ILE A 41 -15.80 -7.13 -1.19
N SER A 42 -16.93 -7.32 -0.53
CA SER A 42 -17.69 -8.57 -0.56
C SER A 42 -18.76 -8.62 -1.65
N GLY A 43 -19.28 -7.48 -2.09
CA GLY A 43 -20.30 -7.46 -3.13
C GLY A 43 -20.71 -6.07 -3.59
N PHE A 44 -21.45 -6.07 -4.69
CA PHE A 44 -22.13 -4.90 -5.24
C PHE A 44 -23.61 -5.25 -5.55
N ALA A 45 -24.48 -4.25 -5.45
CA ALA A 45 -25.85 -4.36 -5.89
C ALA A 45 -26.37 -3.00 -6.39
N THR A 46 -27.43 -3.01 -7.22
CA THR A 46 -28.13 -1.79 -7.65
C THR A 46 -29.44 -1.65 -6.89
N SER A 47 -29.74 -0.48 -6.35
CA SER A 47 -31.01 -0.19 -5.67
C SER A 47 -31.56 1.13 -6.19
N GLY A 48 -32.63 1.06 -7.02
CA GLY A 48 -33.11 2.20 -7.78
C GLY A 48 -32.00 2.75 -8.70
N THR A 49 -31.65 4.02 -8.54
CA THR A 49 -30.56 4.68 -9.26
C THR A 49 -29.23 4.60 -8.50
N ALA A 50 -29.20 4.05 -7.30
CA ALA A 50 -28.01 3.97 -6.47
C ALA A 50 -27.29 2.64 -6.68
N LEU A 51 -25.95 2.69 -6.56
CA LEU A 51 -25.09 1.54 -6.38
C LEU A 51 -24.80 1.33 -4.90
N LEU A 52 -24.83 0.10 -4.46
CA LEU A 52 -24.44 -0.33 -3.12
C LEU A 52 -23.19 -1.19 -3.22
N LEU A 53 -22.25 -0.97 -2.32
CA LEU A 53 -21.02 -1.75 -2.16
C LEU A 53 -20.99 -2.25 -0.72
N SER A 54 -20.73 -3.53 -0.52
CA SER A 54 -20.58 -4.14 0.79
C SER A 54 -19.16 -4.55 1.08
N THR A 55 -18.77 -4.52 2.37
CA THR A 55 -17.42 -4.82 2.83
C THR A 55 -17.41 -5.82 3.97
N THR A 56 -16.30 -6.54 4.12
CA THR A 56 -16.16 -7.54 5.18
C THR A 56 -15.90 -6.96 6.57
N ARG A 57 -15.81 -5.61 6.74
CA ARG A 57 -15.53 -4.99 8.04
C ARG A 57 -16.23 -3.66 8.31
N ASN A 58 -16.54 -2.89 7.26
CA ASN A 58 -17.03 -1.50 7.41
C ASN A 58 -18.45 -1.28 6.90
N GLY A 59 -19.22 -2.36 6.73
CA GLY A 59 -20.63 -2.29 6.34
C GLY A 59 -20.80 -1.99 4.86
N VAL A 60 -21.66 -1.01 4.56
CA VAL A 60 -22.15 -0.69 3.23
C VAL A 60 -21.78 0.74 2.84
N TYR A 61 -21.41 0.92 1.58
CA TYR A 61 -21.21 2.23 0.94
C TYR A 61 -22.21 2.39 -0.20
N ARG A 62 -22.61 3.62 -0.46
CA ARG A 62 -23.62 3.99 -1.46
C ARG A 62 -23.07 5.05 -2.41
N SER A 63 -23.27 4.83 -3.72
CA SER A 63 -22.93 5.78 -4.79
C SER A 63 -24.20 6.14 -5.57
N THR A 64 -24.31 7.40 -6.01
CA THR A 64 -25.38 7.91 -6.88
C THR A 64 -24.86 8.44 -8.21
N ASP A 65 -23.58 8.27 -8.50
CA ASP A 65 -22.87 8.79 -9.66
C ASP A 65 -22.08 7.69 -10.43
N ASP A 66 -22.69 6.51 -10.56
CA ASP A 66 -22.13 5.35 -11.26
C ASP A 66 -20.76 4.89 -10.70
N GLY A 67 -20.60 4.98 -9.37
CA GLY A 67 -19.41 4.49 -8.68
C GLY A 67 -18.20 5.43 -8.73
N VAL A 68 -18.38 6.69 -9.12
CA VAL A 68 -17.32 7.71 -9.10
C VAL A 68 -17.04 8.17 -7.67
N THR A 69 -18.09 8.41 -6.88
CA THR A 69 -17.99 8.72 -5.45
C THR A 69 -18.85 7.79 -4.61
N TRP A 70 -18.44 7.57 -3.37
CA TRP A 70 -19.10 6.67 -2.43
C TRP A 70 -19.23 7.32 -1.05
N ALA A 71 -20.33 7.09 -0.38
CA ALA A 71 -20.60 7.54 0.99
C ALA A 71 -20.97 6.35 1.88
N VAL A 72 -20.57 6.38 3.15
CA VAL A 72 -20.96 5.36 4.15
C VAL A 72 -22.46 5.32 4.29
N SER A 73 -23.07 4.13 4.30
CA SER A 73 -24.50 3.89 4.36
C SER A 73 -24.85 2.78 5.37
N ASN A 74 -24.42 2.97 6.63
CA ASN A 74 -24.50 1.98 7.71
C ASN A 74 -25.65 2.23 8.71
N GLY A 75 -26.61 3.08 8.39
CA GLY A 75 -27.74 3.37 9.31
C GLY A 75 -28.40 2.07 9.78
N GLY A 76 -28.39 1.79 11.09
CA GLY A 76 -28.93 0.56 11.70
C GLY A 76 -27.97 -0.65 11.72
N LEU A 77 -26.83 -0.62 11.04
CA LEU A 77 -25.79 -1.66 11.15
C LEU A 77 -24.90 -1.36 12.35
N THR A 78 -24.74 -2.32 13.25
CA THR A 78 -23.85 -2.22 14.42
C THR A 78 -23.13 -3.55 14.69
N GLY A 79 -21.97 -3.49 15.31
CA GLY A 79 -21.21 -4.68 15.72
C GLY A 79 -20.97 -5.66 14.57
N SER A 80 -21.43 -6.92 14.72
CA SER A 80 -21.30 -7.96 13.69
C SER A 80 -22.12 -7.72 12.42
N GLY A 81 -23.06 -6.79 12.42
CA GLY A 81 -23.79 -6.34 11.23
C GLY A 81 -22.93 -5.55 10.23
N LEU A 82 -21.77 -5.01 10.67
CA LEU A 82 -20.80 -4.33 9.80
C LEU A 82 -19.93 -5.31 8.99
N TYR A 83 -19.94 -6.60 9.31
CA TYR A 83 -19.21 -7.65 8.60
C TYR A 83 -20.10 -8.27 7.53
N VAL A 84 -20.14 -7.65 6.34
CA VAL A 84 -21.05 -8.05 5.27
C VAL A 84 -20.36 -9.03 4.31
N ASN A 85 -20.93 -10.22 4.16
CA ASN A 85 -20.40 -11.27 3.27
C ASN A 85 -21.03 -11.22 1.87
N ALA A 86 -22.30 -10.81 1.75
CA ALA A 86 -22.99 -10.71 0.47
C ALA A 86 -24.09 -9.64 0.50
N ILE A 87 -24.41 -9.10 -0.65
CA ILE A 87 -25.49 -8.12 -0.87
C ILE A 87 -26.26 -8.46 -2.14
N VAL A 88 -27.59 -8.38 -2.07
CA VAL A 88 -28.48 -8.44 -3.25
C VAL A 88 -29.61 -7.42 -3.12
N THR A 89 -30.29 -7.17 -4.23
CA THR A 89 -31.51 -6.36 -4.25
C THR A 89 -32.63 -7.11 -4.98
N LYS A 90 -33.86 -6.95 -4.52
CA LYS A 90 -35.08 -7.47 -5.15
C LYS A 90 -36.22 -6.49 -4.98
N GLY A 91 -36.84 -6.03 -6.09
CA GLY A 91 -37.98 -5.12 -6.03
C GLY A 91 -37.72 -3.80 -5.29
N GLY A 92 -36.51 -3.28 -5.31
CA GLY A 92 -36.11 -2.07 -4.56
C GLY A 92 -35.71 -2.33 -3.10
N VAL A 93 -35.79 -3.58 -2.64
CA VAL A 93 -35.36 -3.99 -1.29
C VAL A 93 -33.92 -4.48 -1.33
N GLY A 94 -33.05 -3.88 -0.51
CA GLY A 94 -31.69 -4.35 -0.27
C GLY A 94 -31.65 -5.43 0.80
N ILE A 95 -30.84 -6.48 0.60
CA ILE A 95 -30.68 -7.57 1.57
C ILE A 95 -29.18 -7.87 1.72
N LEU A 96 -28.71 -7.92 2.96
CA LEU A 96 -27.34 -8.25 3.35
C LEU A 96 -27.31 -9.61 4.03
N ALA A 97 -26.26 -10.39 3.76
CA ALA A 97 -25.82 -11.48 4.62
C ALA A 97 -24.63 -10.99 5.45
N THR A 98 -24.73 -10.99 6.76
CA THR A 98 -23.69 -10.51 7.67
C THR A 98 -23.33 -11.55 8.72
N LEU A 99 -22.25 -11.33 9.47
CA LEU A 99 -21.93 -12.17 10.63
C LEU A 99 -22.97 -12.03 11.75
N GLY A 100 -23.73 -10.93 11.78
CA GLY A 100 -24.82 -10.67 12.73
C GLY A 100 -26.19 -11.18 12.27
N GLY A 101 -26.27 -11.88 11.13
CA GLY A 101 -27.50 -12.30 10.48
C GLY A 101 -27.84 -11.46 9.25
N PRO A 102 -28.97 -11.72 8.57
CA PRO A 102 -29.38 -10.90 7.42
C PRO A 102 -30.00 -9.58 7.85
N PHE A 103 -29.69 -8.52 7.12
CA PHE A 103 -30.31 -7.19 7.26
C PHE A 103 -31.07 -6.83 5.98
N ARG A 104 -32.09 -6.04 6.13
CA ARG A 104 -33.03 -5.61 5.08
C ARG A 104 -33.14 -4.08 5.04
N SER A 105 -33.10 -3.51 3.84
CA SER A 105 -33.35 -2.07 3.58
C SER A 105 -34.48 -1.89 2.61
N THR A 106 -35.41 -0.93 2.87
CA THR A 106 -36.48 -0.53 1.98
C THR A 106 -36.34 0.89 1.47
N ASP A 107 -35.23 1.54 1.77
CA ASP A 107 -34.95 2.96 1.48
C ASP A 107 -33.68 3.13 0.60
N ASN A 108 -33.50 2.19 -0.35
CA ASN A 108 -32.36 2.16 -1.27
C ASN A 108 -30.98 2.11 -0.56
N GLY A 109 -30.89 1.36 0.55
CA GLY A 109 -29.69 1.13 1.28
C GLY A 109 -29.31 2.26 2.24
N SER A 110 -30.18 3.24 2.50
CA SER A 110 -29.88 4.34 3.44
C SER A 110 -29.92 3.88 4.90
N SER A 111 -30.82 2.94 5.23
CA SER A 111 -30.87 2.29 6.55
C SER A 111 -31.18 0.79 6.44
N TRP A 112 -30.81 0.06 7.49
CA TRP A 112 -30.84 -1.41 7.53
C TRP A 112 -31.49 -1.90 8.82
N VAL A 113 -32.36 -2.91 8.72
CA VAL A 113 -33.01 -3.53 9.86
C VAL A 113 -32.74 -5.02 9.87
N LEU A 114 -32.36 -5.58 11.03
CA LEU A 114 -32.15 -7.02 11.21
C LEU A 114 -33.39 -7.81 10.82
N SER A 115 -33.22 -8.86 10.01
CA SER A 115 -34.33 -9.65 9.44
C SER A 115 -34.04 -11.16 9.56
N SER A 116 -34.00 -11.66 10.79
CA SER A 116 -33.63 -13.04 11.14
C SER A 116 -34.79 -13.96 11.46
N SER A 117 -36.04 -13.52 11.25
CA SER A 117 -37.24 -14.34 11.54
C SER A 117 -37.22 -15.65 10.74
N GLY A 118 -37.28 -16.80 11.42
CA GLY A 118 -37.27 -18.14 10.82
C GLY A 118 -35.86 -18.70 10.62
N LEU A 119 -34.80 -18.00 11.01
CA LEU A 119 -33.42 -18.49 10.97
C LEU A 119 -32.97 -19.04 12.31
N PRO A 120 -32.04 -20.00 12.33
CA PRO A 120 -31.42 -20.46 13.55
C PRO A 120 -30.51 -19.36 14.14
N THR A 121 -30.39 -19.33 15.46
CA THR A 121 -29.41 -18.49 16.15
C THR A 121 -27.98 -18.98 15.87
N ASP A 122 -27.01 -18.10 15.99
CA ASP A 122 -25.56 -18.38 15.91
C ASP A 122 -25.11 -19.00 14.55
N THR A 123 -25.79 -18.63 13.47
CA THR A 123 -25.46 -19.11 12.11
C THR A 123 -24.95 -17.96 11.25
N THR A 124 -23.79 -18.18 10.61
CA THR A 124 -23.24 -17.24 9.63
C THR A 124 -23.70 -17.53 8.21
N PHE A 125 -23.91 -16.50 7.43
CA PHE A 125 -24.39 -16.56 6.06
C PHE A 125 -23.37 -15.93 5.11
N GLY A 126 -23.02 -16.66 4.04
CA GLY A 126 -21.97 -16.24 3.10
C GLY A 126 -22.49 -15.92 1.70
N ALA A 127 -23.67 -16.39 1.32
CA ALA A 127 -24.18 -16.25 -0.04
C ALA A 127 -25.63 -15.77 -0.07
N LEU A 128 -25.95 -14.96 -1.08
CA LEU A 128 -27.29 -14.47 -1.40
C LEU A 128 -27.57 -14.60 -2.89
N LEU A 129 -28.80 -14.92 -3.24
CA LEU A 129 -29.32 -14.84 -4.60
C LEU A 129 -30.76 -14.31 -4.57
N ALA A 130 -31.04 -13.30 -5.37
CA ALA A 130 -32.41 -12.84 -5.63
C ALA A 130 -32.88 -13.37 -6.98
N THR A 131 -34.05 -14.00 -6.99
CA THR A 131 -34.79 -14.40 -8.19
C THR A 131 -36.08 -13.59 -8.31
N ALA A 132 -36.84 -13.75 -9.37
CA ALA A 132 -38.14 -13.08 -9.52
C ALA A 132 -39.10 -13.43 -8.37
N THR A 133 -39.08 -14.65 -7.87
CA THR A 133 -40.05 -15.18 -6.89
C THR A 133 -39.52 -15.27 -5.46
N ALA A 134 -38.21 -15.35 -5.25
CA ALA A 134 -37.63 -15.64 -3.94
C ALA A 134 -36.26 -15.04 -3.75
N VAL A 135 -35.82 -14.97 -2.50
CA VAL A 135 -34.42 -14.70 -2.11
C VAL A 135 -33.86 -15.95 -1.42
N PHE A 136 -32.70 -16.42 -1.87
CA PHE A 136 -31.98 -17.53 -1.28
C PHE A 136 -30.82 -17.01 -0.42
N LEU A 137 -30.68 -17.59 0.76
CA LEU A 137 -29.61 -17.28 1.72
C LEU A 137 -28.87 -18.58 2.05
N GLY A 138 -27.57 -18.60 1.77
CA GLY A 138 -26.70 -19.75 1.98
C GLY A 138 -25.85 -19.60 3.23
N SER A 139 -25.78 -20.64 4.06
CA SER A 139 -24.92 -20.69 5.22
C SER A 139 -23.53 -21.25 4.85
N ASP A 140 -22.48 -20.54 5.24
CA ASP A 140 -21.09 -21.02 5.18
C ASP A 140 -20.71 -21.86 6.42
N ALA A 141 -21.50 -21.79 7.49
CA ALA A 141 -21.35 -22.59 8.70
C ALA A 141 -21.94 -24.00 8.59
N GLY A 142 -22.68 -24.31 7.50
CA GLY A 142 -23.24 -25.65 7.27
C GLY A 142 -24.70 -25.82 7.68
N ALA A 143 -25.44 -24.73 7.91
CA ALA A 143 -26.89 -24.76 8.16
C ALA A 143 -27.72 -24.98 6.88
N GLY A 144 -27.08 -24.93 5.70
CA GLY A 144 -27.70 -25.16 4.40
C GLY A 144 -28.26 -23.87 3.78
N VAL A 145 -29.42 -23.99 3.12
CA VAL A 145 -30.12 -22.92 2.40
C VAL A 145 -31.40 -22.53 3.10
N PHE A 146 -31.67 -21.23 3.13
CA PHE A 146 -32.94 -20.66 3.56
C PHE A 146 -33.52 -19.84 2.41
N VAL A 147 -34.85 -19.80 2.30
CA VAL A 147 -35.58 -19.10 1.24
C VAL A 147 -36.58 -18.14 1.87
N SER A 148 -36.64 -16.93 1.31
CA SER A 148 -37.64 -15.92 1.61
C SER A 148 -38.47 -15.64 0.35
N THR A 149 -39.79 -15.66 0.49
CA THR A 149 -40.77 -15.26 -0.56
C THR A 149 -41.38 -13.87 -0.31
N ASN A 150 -40.92 -13.20 0.75
CA ASN A 150 -41.39 -11.87 1.17
C ASN A 150 -40.25 -10.86 1.29
N ASP A 151 -39.34 -10.91 0.31
CA ASP A 151 -38.20 -9.98 0.15
C ASP A 151 -37.34 -9.86 1.39
N GLY A 152 -37.03 -11.01 2.00
CA GLY A 152 -36.15 -11.12 3.15
C GLY A 152 -36.81 -10.77 4.49
N ALA A 153 -38.13 -10.55 4.57
CA ALA A 153 -38.80 -10.24 5.84
C ALA A 153 -38.84 -11.46 6.79
N SER A 154 -38.97 -12.65 6.25
CA SER A 154 -38.83 -13.92 6.99
C SER A 154 -38.26 -15.03 6.10
N TRP A 155 -37.74 -16.07 6.73
CA TRP A 155 -37.01 -17.13 6.08
C TRP A 155 -37.54 -18.51 6.46
N ALA A 156 -37.55 -19.42 5.50
CA ALA A 156 -37.88 -20.83 5.71
C ALA A 156 -36.71 -21.71 5.28
N ARG A 157 -36.40 -22.78 6.02
CA ARG A 157 -35.37 -23.72 5.65
C ARG A 157 -35.72 -24.45 4.36
N ALA A 158 -34.78 -24.50 3.44
CA ALA A 158 -34.90 -25.11 2.11
C ALA A 158 -33.61 -25.90 1.76
N SER A 159 -33.30 -26.94 2.55
CA SER A 159 -32.01 -27.63 2.49
C SER A 159 -32.15 -29.15 2.23
N THR A 160 -33.31 -29.64 1.81
CA THR A 160 -33.50 -31.05 1.54
C THR A 160 -32.55 -31.52 0.44
N GLY A 161 -31.74 -32.55 0.73
CA GLY A 161 -30.70 -33.03 -0.17
C GLY A 161 -29.29 -32.43 0.03
N LEU A 162 -29.16 -31.36 0.83
CA LEU A 162 -27.87 -30.82 1.22
C LEU A 162 -27.41 -31.41 2.55
N SER A 163 -26.23 -32.00 2.60
CA SER A 163 -25.63 -32.54 3.84
C SER A 163 -24.12 -32.39 3.86
N GLY A 164 -23.51 -32.44 5.04
CA GLY A 164 -22.07 -32.36 5.19
C GLY A 164 -21.48 -31.05 4.59
N GLY A 165 -20.48 -31.15 3.74
CA GLY A 165 -19.89 -30.03 3.02
C GLY A 165 -20.81 -29.42 1.98
N GLY A 166 -21.84 -30.12 1.49
CA GLY A 166 -22.89 -29.61 0.63
C GLY A 166 -23.84 -28.63 1.33
N ALA A 167 -23.90 -28.68 2.66
CA ALA A 167 -24.64 -27.68 3.45
C ALA A 167 -23.88 -26.36 3.68
N ARG A 168 -22.62 -26.26 3.24
CA ARG A 168 -21.81 -25.03 3.26
C ARG A 168 -21.86 -24.37 1.89
N VAL A 169 -22.77 -23.42 1.74
CA VAL A 169 -23.07 -22.79 0.45
C VAL A 169 -22.38 -21.43 0.38
N GLY A 170 -21.47 -21.29 -0.59
CA GLY A 170 -20.66 -20.07 -0.80
C GLY A 170 -21.07 -19.23 -2.01
N SER A 171 -21.85 -19.80 -2.93
CA SER A 171 -22.32 -19.08 -4.12
C SER A 171 -23.62 -19.65 -4.67
N PHE A 172 -24.35 -18.83 -5.42
CA PHE A 172 -25.55 -19.22 -6.15
C PHE A 172 -25.58 -18.65 -7.56
N ALA A 173 -26.26 -19.35 -8.46
CA ALA A 173 -26.72 -18.80 -9.72
C ALA A 173 -28.11 -19.35 -10.08
N ALA A 174 -28.91 -18.60 -10.84
CA ALA A 174 -30.21 -19.06 -11.31
C ALA A 174 -30.44 -18.73 -12.78
N SER A 175 -31.10 -19.64 -13.50
CA SER A 175 -31.59 -19.44 -14.86
C SER A 175 -32.94 -20.16 -15.02
N GLY A 176 -34.00 -19.39 -15.28
CA GLY A 176 -35.35 -19.92 -15.27
C GLY A 176 -35.73 -20.51 -13.92
N ALA A 177 -36.21 -21.76 -13.92
CA ALA A 177 -36.54 -22.51 -12.70
C ALA A 177 -35.31 -23.19 -12.05
N ASN A 178 -34.15 -23.18 -12.70
CA ASN A 178 -32.96 -23.83 -12.18
C ASN A 178 -32.21 -22.89 -11.25
N VAL A 179 -31.98 -23.33 -10.02
CA VAL A 179 -31.09 -22.69 -9.05
C VAL A 179 -29.92 -23.64 -8.79
N VAL A 180 -28.68 -23.13 -8.94
CA VAL A 180 -27.46 -23.88 -8.65
C VAL A 180 -26.79 -23.26 -7.44
N ALA A 181 -26.41 -24.09 -6.47
CA ALA A 181 -25.64 -23.75 -5.29
C ALA A 181 -24.20 -24.28 -5.41
N GLY A 182 -23.21 -23.43 -5.26
CA GLY A 182 -21.81 -23.78 -5.20
C GLY A 182 -21.37 -24.04 -3.78
N THR A 183 -20.77 -25.19 -3.54
CA THR A 183 -20.37 -25.65 -2.22
C THR A 183 -18.93 -26.19 -2.23
N ARG A 184 -18.41 -26.56 -1.07
CA ARG A 184 -17.11 -27.24 -0.97
C ARG A 184 -17.14 -28.70 -1.46
N GLN A 185 -18.32 -29.30 -1.67
CA GLN A 185 -18.51 -30.65 -2.18
C GLN A 185 -18.99 -30.71 -3.63
N GLY A 186 -19.07 -29.57 -4.30
CA GLY A 186 -19.50 -29.45 -5.68
C GLY A 186 -20.65 -28.50 -5.89
N ALA A 187 -21.28 -28.64 -7.04
CA ALA A 187 -22.49 -27.94 -7.40
C ALA A 187 -23.72 -28.77 -7.06
N PHE A 188 -24.73 -28.15 -6.48
CA PHE A 188 -26.06 -28.74 -6.23
C PHE A 188 -27.11 -27.94 -6.98
N ARG A 189 -28.09 -28.63 -7.58
CA ARG A 189 -29.13 -28.02 -8.38
C ARG A 189 -30.50 -28.28 -7.77
N SER A 190 -31.32 -27.25 -7.77
CA SER A 190 -32.75 -27.30 -7.49
C SER A 190 -33.55 -26.85 -8.71
N THR A 191 -34.71 -27.49 -8.96
CA THR A 191 -35.68 -27.12 -10.00
C THR A 191 -37.05 -26.74 -9.42
N ASP A 192 -37.15 -26.70 -8.11
CA ASP A 192 -38.38 -26.49 -7.34
C ASP A 192 -38.24 -25.35 -6.31
N ASN A 193 -37.55 -24.27 -6.70
CA ASN A 193 -37.27 -23.12 -5.84
C ASN A 193 -36.61 -23.45 -4.50
N GLY A 194 -35.69 -24.44 -4.50
CA GLY A 194 -34.89 -24.80 -3.33
C GLY A 194 -35.53 -25.83 -2.41
N ALA A 195 -36.72 -26.39 -2.74
CA ALA A 195 -37.33 -27.42 -1.92
C ALA A 195 -36.47 -28.68 -1.86
N HIS A 196 -35.88 -29.09 -2.98
CA HIS A 196 -34.96 -30.22 -3.08
C HIS A 196 -33.71 -29.86 -3.87
N TRP A 197 -32.57 -30.36 -3.40
CA TRP A 197 -31.26 -30.15 -4.01
C TRP A 197 -30.64 -31.51 -4.38
N ASN A 198 -30.15 -31.63 -5.61
CA ASN A 198 -29.47 -32.79 -6.12
C ASN A 198 -28.03 -32.42 -6.49
N LEU A 199 -27.07 -33.28 -6.15
CA LEU A 199 -25.70 -33.15 -6.57
C LEU A 199 -25.59 -33.16 -8.10
N CYS A 200 -24.95 -32.16 -8.70
CA CYS A 200 -24.79 -31.99 -10.14
C CYS A 200 -23.34 -31.63 -10.50
N SER A 201 -22.37 -32.35 -10.03
CA SER A 201 -20.93 -32.06 -10.17
C SER A 201 -20.26 -32.88 -11.27
N SER A 202 -21.02 -33.55 -12.13
CA SER A 202 -20.47 -34.34 -13.24
C SER A 202 -19.61 -33.48 -14.15
N GLY A 203 -18.33 -33.86 -14.34
CA GLY A 203 -17.35 -33.13 -15.13
C GLY A 203 -16.52 -32.09 -14.36
N LEU A 204 -16.86 -31.72 -13.12
CA LEU A 204 -16.00 -30.89 -12.27
C LEU A 204 -14.84 -31.72 -11.72
N VAL A 205 -13.60 -31.32 -12.06
CA VAL A 205 -12.38 -31.96 -11.52
C VAL A 205 -12.14 -31.54 -10.08
N ASN A 206 -12.41 -30.27 -9.76
CA ASN A 206 -12.36 -29.73 -8.39
C ASN A 206 -13.77 -29.41 -7.92
N THR A 207 -14.17 -30.00 -6.82
CA THR A 207 -15.52 -29.84 -6.25
C THR A 207 -15.67 -28.56 -5.39
N SER A 208 -14.60 -27.82 -5.09
CA SER A 208 -14.70 -26.56 -4.37
C SER A 208 -15.16 -25.43 -5.32
N VAL A 209 -16.47 -25.25 -5.46
CA VAL A 209 -17.08 -24.21 -6.30
C VAL A 209 -17.15 -22.91 -5.53
N SER A 210 -16.30 -21.95 -5.92
CA SER A 210 -16.14 -20.64 -5.26
C SER A 210 -17.05 -19.55 -5.83
N ALA A 211 -17.41 -19.64 -7.12
CA ALA A 211 -18.26 -18.68 -7.79
C ALA A 211 -19.18 -19.37 -8.79
N LEU A 212 -20.40 -18.88 -8.90
CA LEU A 212 -21.38 -19.30 -9.90
C LEU A 212 -21.93 -18.09 -10.63
N TYR A 213 -22.20 -18.23 -11.91
CA TYR A 213 -22.80 -17.20 -12.74
C TYR A 213 -23.71 -17.84 -13.80
N ALA A 214 -24.86 -17.23 -14.06
CA ALA A 214 -25.76 -17.64 -15.13
C ALA A 214 -25.75 -16.57 -16.24
N ASN A 215 -25.55 -16.99 -17.49
CA ASN A 215 -25.63 -16.16 -18.67
C ASN A 215 -26.59 -16.77 -19.68
N GLY A 216 -27.81 -16.27 -19.71
CA GLY A 216 -28.90 -16.92 -20.44
C GLY A 216 -29.21 -18.29 -19.83
N SER A 217 -29.17 -19.35 -20.65
CA SER A 217 -29.38 -20.75 -20.23
C SER A 217 -28.13 -21.40 -19.66
N ASP A 218 -26.95 -20.81 -19.88
CA ASP A 218 -25.67 -21.38 -19.51
C ASP A 218 -25.29 -21.01 -18.08
N PHE A 219 -24.65 -21.95 -17.40
CA PHE A 219 -24.04 -21.70 -16.10
C PHE A 219 -22.52 -21.76 -16.21
N PHE A 220 -21.84 -20.89 -15.47
CA PHE A 220 -20.40 -20.87 -15.29
C PHE A 220 -20.06 -21.11 -13.83
N ALA A 221 -19.11 -22.00 -13.59
CA ALA A 221 -18.58 -22.30 -12.27
C ALA A 221 -17.09 -21.95 -12.20
N GLY A 222 -16.72 -21.10 -11.25
CA GLY A 222 -15.35 -20.85 -10.87
C GLY A 222 -14.97 -21.78 -9.72
N THR A 223 -13.80 -22.39 -9.82
CA THR A 223 -13.31 -23.32 -8.80
C THR A 223 -12.03 -22.81 -8.14
N TYR A 224 -11.72 -23.38 -6.99
CA TYR A 224 -10.45 -23.12 -6.32
C TYR A 224 -9.38 -24.07 -6.88
N GLY A 225 -8.56 -23.56 -7.81
CA GLY A 225 -7.41 -24.28 -8.37
C GLY A 225 -7.65 -25.06 -9.67
N ALA A 226 -8.90 -25.15 -10.21
CA ALA A 226 -9.16 -25.85 -11.47
C ALA A 226 -9.79 -24.97 -12.58
N GLY A 227 -9.87 -23.64 -12.36
CA GLY A 227 -10.32 -22.69 -13.37
C GLY A 227 -11.83 -22.61 -13.53
N VAL A 228 -12.26 -22.39 -14.78
CA VAL A 228 -13.66 -22.14 -15.15
C VAL A 228 -14.27 -23.39 -15.80
N TYR A 229 -15.50 -23.69 -15.43
CA TYR A 229 -16.34 -24.70 -16.05
C TYR A 229 -17.63 -24.08 -16.59
N ARG A 230 -18.16 -24.63 -17.67
CA ARG A 230 -19.43 -24.23 -18.29
C ARG A 230 -20.38 -25.41 -18.35
N SER A 231 -21.64 -25.17 -18.05
CA SER A 231 -22.76 -26.06 -18.28
C SER A 231 -23.74 -25.41 -19.26
N THR A 232 -24.17 -26.17 -20.28
CA THR A 232 -25.15 -25.74 -21.28
C THR A 232 -26.49 -26.50 -21.11
N ASP A 233 -26.59 -27.33 -20.08
CA ASP A 233 -27.75 -28.19 -19.81
C ASP A 233 -28.43 -27.86 -18.45
N GLY A 234 -28.36 -26.60 -18.09
CA GLY A 234 -29.01 -26.10 -16.86
C GLY A 234 -28.32 -26.51 -15.56
N GLY A 235 -27.01 -26.76 -15.59
CA GLY A 235 -26.21 -27.08 -14.41
C GLY A 235 -26.11 -28.57 -14.12
N VAL A 236 -26.49 -29.48 -15.06
CA VAL A 236 -26.42 -30.92 -14.86
C VAL A 236 -25.01 -31.46 -15.08
N ASN A 237 -24.39 -31.13 -16.22
CA ASN A 237 -23.03 -31.52 -16.57
C ASN A 237 -22.15 -30.28 -16.81
N TRP A 238 -20.87 -30.41 -16.48
CA TRP A 238 -19.90 -29.34 -16.57
C TRP A 238 -18.72 -29.72 -17.44
N ASN A 239 -18.30 -28.85 -18.31
CA ASN A 239 -17.14 -29.01 -19.15
C ASN A 239 -16.14 -27.85 -18.86
N ALA A 240 -14.84 -28.16 -18.91
CA ALA A 240 -13.83 -27.13 -18.76
C ALA A 240 -14.00 -26.04 -19.83
N ALA A 241 -14.03 -24.77 -19.41
CA ALA A 241 -14.31 -23.61 -20.25
C ALA A 241 -13.02 -22.84 -20.53
N GLY A 242 -12.11 -23.44 -21.32
CA GLY A 242 -10.84 -22.86 -21.70
C GLY A 242 -9.85 -22.69 -20.53
N ALA A 243 -8.56 -22.59 -20.88
CA ALA A 243 -7.55 -22.29 -19.86
C ALA A 243 -7.62 -20.82 -19.47
N ILE A 244 -7.59 -20.53 -18.17
CA ILE A 244 -7.48 -19.22 -17.57
C ILE A 244 -6.13 -19.13 -16.83
N GLY A 245 -5.41 -18.01 -16.94
CA GLY A 245 -4.05 -17.88 -16.39
C GLY A 245 -3.97 -18.10 -14.88
N ASN A 246 -5.02 -17.72 -14.13
CA ASN A 246 -5.13 -18.03 -12.70
C ASN A 246 -6.37 -18.92 -12.46
N PRO A 247 -6.20 -20.15 -11.99
CA PRO A 247 -7.31 -21.09 -11.83
C PRO A 247 -8.18 -20.86 -10.59
N ASN A 248 -7.86 -19.88 -9.75
CA ASN A 248 -8.61 -19.53 -8.54
C ASN A 248 -9.67 -18.47 -8.85
N VAL A 249 -10.80 -18.84 -9.41
CA VAL A 249 -11.84 -17.90 -9.86
C VAL A 249 -12.82 -17.58 -8.73
N ARG A 250 -13.04 -16.29 -8.46
CA ARG A 250 -13.83 -15.76 -7.32
C ARG A 250 -15.11 -15.04 -7.71
N ALA A 251 -15.20 -14.52 -8.92
CA ALA A 251 -16.37 -13.76 -9.34
C ALA A 251 -16.52 -13.78 -10.86
N PHE A 252 -17.77 -13.63 -11.32
CA PHE A 252 -18.07 -13.41 -12.71
C PHE A 252 -19.00 -12.22 -12.90
N THR A 253 -18.95 -11.61 -14.07
CA THR A 253 -19.98 -10.71 -14.60
C THR A 253 -19.94 -10.74 -16.13
N ALA A 254 -20.96 -10.23 -16.79
CA ALA A 254 -20.96 -10.07 -18.24
C ALA A 254 -21.13 -8.60 -18.64
N VAL A 255 -20.53 -8.22 -19.77
CA VAL A 255 -20.65 -6.89 -20.38
C VAL A 255 -20.94 -7.08 -21.84
N GLY A 256 -22.18 -6.80 -22.26
CA GLY A 256 -22.64 -7.19 -23.59
C GLY A 256 -22.54 -8.70 -23.76
N THR A 257 -21.80 -9.16 -24.76
CA THR A 257 -21.55 -10.59 -25.03
C THR A 257 -20.29 -11.13 -24.31
N ASP A 258 -19.50 -10.26 -23.70
CA ASP A 258 -18.24 -10.66 -23.07
C ASP A 258 -18.46 -11.10 -21.63
N LEU A 259 -17.78 -12.17 -21.25
CA LEU A 259 -17.74 -12.68 -19.89
C LEU A 259 -16.44 -12.23 -19.22
N LEU A 260 -16.54 -11.69 -18.01
CA LEU A 260 -15.41 -11.33 -17.17
C LEU A 260 -15.33 -12.24 -15.97
N ALA A 261 -14.12 -12.74 -15.67
CA ALA A 261 -13.79 -13.53 -14.51
C ALA A 261 -12.76 -12.84 -13.63
N GLY A 262 -13.10 -12.59 -12.36
CA GLY A 262 -12.18 -12.10 -11.36
C GLY A 262 -11.53 -13.26 -10.62
N THR A 263 -10.21 -13.23 -10.45
CA THR A 263 -9.44 -14.30 -9.85
C THR A 263 -8.88 -13.90 -8.47
N TYR A 264 -8.59 -14.90 -7.64
CA TYR A 264 -7.93 -14.70 -6.36
C TYR A 264 -6.46 -14.34 -6.58
N GLY A 265 -5.93 -13.45 -5.74
CA GLY A 265 -4.59 -12.91 -5.93
C GLY A 265 -4.58 -11.75 -6.93
N TYR A 266 -3.41 -11.39 -7.41
CA TYR A 266 -3.19 -10.14 -8.13
C TYR A 266 -3.26 -10.26 -9.67
N ASP A 267 -3.66 -11.43 -10.19
CA ASP A 267 -3.87 -11.63 -11.63
C ASP A 267 -5.05 -10.83 -12.20
N GLY A 268 -5.91 -10.35 -11.31
CA GLY A 268 -6.97 -9.40 -11.65
C GLY A 268 -8.12 -10.03 -12.41
N VAL A 269 -8.35 -9.56 -13.61
CA VAL A 269 -9.52 -9.89 -14.42
C VAL A 269 -9.11 -10.56 -15.73
N TYR A 270 -9.88 -11.57 -16.13
CA TYR A 270 -9.80 -12.20 -17.44
C TYR A 270 -11.10 -11.96 -18.20
N ARG A 271 -11.00 -11.78 -19.52
CA ARG A 271 -12.11 -11.56 -20.44
C ARG A 271 -12.19 -12.68 -21.45
N SER A 272 -13.40 -13.14 -21.72
CA SER A 272 -13.74 -14.03 -22.82
C SER A 272 -14.84 -13.43 -23.68
N SER A 273 -14.62 -13.30 -24.99
CA SER A 273 -15.61 -12.86 -25.97
C SER A 273 -16.30 -14.02 -26.68
N ASN A 274 -16.04 -15.27 -26.28
CA ASN A 274 -16.55 -16.48 -26.90
C ASN A 274 -17.13 -17.47 -25.88
N ALA A 275 -17.91 -16.95 -24.93
CA ALA A 275 -18.62 -17.71 -23.92
C ALA A 275 -17.72 -18.68 -23.12
N GLY A 276 -16.53 -18.22 -22.74
CA GLY A 276 -15.58 -18.94 -21.88
C GLY A 276 -14.65 -19.90 -22.65
N THR A 277 -14.75 -20.00 -23.98
CA THR A 277 -13.91 -20.95 -24.75
C THR A 277 -12.42 -20.56 -24.70
N THR A 278 -12.12 -19.28 -24.69
CA THR A 278 -10.76 -18.74 -24.46
C THR A 278 -10.82 -17.53 -23.55
N TRP A 279 -9.75 -17.33 -22.76
CA TRP A 279 -9.62 -16.22 -21.82
C TRP A 279 -8.36 -15.43 -22.11
N THR A 280 -8.48 -14.11 -22.08
CA THR A 280 -7.36 -13.17 -22.18
C THR A 280 -7.30 -12.29 -20.93
N SER A 281 -6.10 -11.95 -20.49
CA SER A 281 -5.95 -11.02 -19.36
C SER A 281 -6.55 -9.66 -19.71
N ALA A 282 -7.40 -9.15 -18.85
CA ALA A 282 -8.07 -7.84 -18.93
C ALA A 282 -7.79 -6.99 -17.67
N GLY A 283 -6.70 -7.27 -16.98
CA GLY A 283 -6.29 -6.57 -15.76
C GLY A 283 -5.51 -5.27 -16.00
N LYS A 284 -5.52 -4.74 -17.22
CA LYS A 284 -4.79 -3.50 -17.53
C LYS A 284 -5.26 -2.33 -16.65
N GLY A 285 -4.34 -1.75 -15.88
CA GLY A 285 -4.66 -0.68 -14.93
C GLY A 285 -4.88 -1.15 -13.49
N ILE A 286 -4.99 -2.47 -13.24
CA ILE A 286 -5.06 -3.03 -11.89
C ILE A 286 -3.65 -3.30 -11.41
N VAL A 287 -3.23 -2.62 -10.35
CA VAL A 287 -1.98 -2.87 -9.63
C VAL A 287 -2.33 -3.63 -8.36
N GLY A 288 -1.62 -4.73 -8.10
CA GLY A 288 -1.84 -5.54 -6.89
C GLY A 288 -1.73 -4.72 -5.60
N THR A 289 -2.31 -5.24 -4.53
CA THR A 289 -2.50 -4.48 -3.29
C THR A 289 -1.23 -4.21 -2.49
N GLY A 290 -0.19 -5.05 -2.59
CA GLY A 290 1.07 -4.83 -1.86
C GLY A 290 2.19 -4.35 -2.75
N VAL A 291 2.62 -3.10 -2.61
CA VAL A 291 3.72 -2.50 -3.38
C VAL A 291 5.00 -2.49 -2.54
N PHE A 292 6.07 -3.12 -3.03
CA PHE A 292 7.36 -3.25 -2.36
C PHE A 292 8.43 -2.30 -2.88
N ALA A 293 8.48 -2.10 -4.20
CA ALA A 293 9.48 -1.25 -4.81
C ALA A 293 8.91 -0.43 -5.96
N LEU A 294 9.47 0.75 -6.15
CA LEU A 294 9.15 1.69 -7.21
C LEU A 294 10.45 2.16 -7.89
N ALA A 295 10.44 2.26 -9.21
CA ALA A 295 11.53 2.86 -9.98
C ALA A 295 11.00 3.67 -11.16
N ALA A 296 11.80 4.61 -11.64
CA ALA A 296 11.55 5.32 -12.89
C ALA A 296 12.71 5.06 -13.87
N TYR A 297 12.39 4.68 -15.10
CA TYR A 297 13.37 4.43 -16.15
C TYR A 297 12.79 4.72 -17.54
N GLY A 298 13.52 5.46 -18.36
CA GLY A 298 13.13 5.71 -19.77
C GLY A 298 11.74 6.32 -19.93
N GLY A 299 11.32 7.21 -19.00
CA GLY A 299 9.99 7.82 -19.00
C GLY A 299 8.87 6.93 -18.46
N LYS A 300 9.18 5.68 -18.06
CA LYS A 300 8.23 4.75 -17.45
C LYS A 300 8.34 4.79 -15.93
N THR A 301 7.25 4.48 -15.24
CA THR A 301 7.24 4.14 -13.82
C THR A 301 7.05 2.63 -13.68
N ILE A 302 7.92 1.97 -12.92
CA ILE A 302 7.89 0.52 -12.68
C ILE A 302 7.50 0.29 -11.22
N VAL A 303 6.65 -0.69 -10.98
CA VAL A 303 6.18 -1.07 -9.65
C VAL A 303 6.30 -2.58 -9.46
N SER A 304 6.82 -3.00 -8.33
CA SER A 304 6.80 -4.39 -7.88
C SER A 304 5.71 -4.62 -6.86
N THR A 305 4.96 -5.69 -7.04
CA THR A 305 3.95 -6.17 -6.09
C THR A 305 4.34 -7.57 -5.58
N TYR A 306 3.47 -8.22 -4.79
CA TYR A 306 3.73 -9.59 -4.30
C TYR A 306 3.99 -10.59 -5.43
N ASP A 307 3.22 -10.53 -6.52
CA ASP A 307 3.21 -11.57 -7.53
C ASP A 307 3.62 -11.08 -8.92
N TYR A 308 3.73 -9.75 -9.12
CA TYR A 308 3.93 -9.17 -10.45
C TYR A 308 4.73 -7.89 -10.45
N VAL A 309 5.31 -7.59 -11.59
CA VAL A 309 5.89 -6.29 -11.93
C VAL A 309 5.01 -5.63 -12.98
N PHE A 310 4.72 -4.35 -12.78
CA PHE A 310 3.97 -3.54 -13.73
C PHE A 310 4.78 -2.33 -14.17
N ALA A 311 4.54 -1.88 -15.39
CA ALA A 311 5.09 -0.65 -15.93
C ALA A 311 3.99 0.28 -16.43
N SER A 312 4.15 1.57 -16.21
CA SER A 312 3.29 2.63 -16.72
C SER A 312 4.08 3.61 -17.57
N THR A 313 3.59 3.94 -18.77
CA THR A 313 4.15 4.96 -19.66
C THR A 313 3.41 6.30 -19.57
N ASN A 314 2.37 6.39 -18.75
CA ASN A 314 1.49 7.55 -18.62
C ASN A 314 1.34 7.98 -17.16
N GLN A 315 2.48 8.01 -16.44
CA GLN A 315 2.57 8.50 -15.06
C GLN A 315 1.62 7.79 -14.10
N GLY A 316 1.52 6.45 -14.21
CA GLY A 316 0.71 5.63 -13.31
C GLY A 316 -0.81 5.74 -13.54
N THR A 317 -1.25 6.24 -14.69
CA THR A 317 -2.67 6.26 -15.04
C THR A 317 -3.14 4.90 -15.52
N VAL A 318 -2.31 4.22 -16.31
CA VAL A 318 -2.55 2.84 -16.75
C VAL A 318 -1.29 2.03 -16.53
N TRP A 319 -1.45 0.81 -16.04
CA TRP A 319 -0.39 -0.12 -15.75
C TRP A 319 -0.48 -1.34 -16.67
N SER A 320 0.63 -1.82 -17.15
CA SER A 320 0.75 -3.05 -17.93
C SER A 320 1.74 -3.99 -17.28
N ARG A 321 1.47 -5.29 -17.31
CA ARG A 321 2.36 -6.31 -16.77
C ARG A 321 3.73 -6.27 -17.46
N SER A 322 4.80 -6.42 -16.69
CA SER A 322 6.19 -6.15 -17.10
C SER A 322 7.17 -7.07 -16.36
N ASP A 323 6.90 -8.37 -16.35
CA ASP A 323 7.62 -9.39 -15.57
C ASP A 323 8.10 -10.59 -16.41
N SER A 324 8.18 -10.43 -17.73
CA SER A 324 8.67 -11.51 -18.61
C SER A 324 10.11 -11.90 -18.26
N GLY A 325 10.36 -13.20 -18.10
CA GLY A 325 11.68 -13.73 -17.72
C GLY A 325 11.95 -13.84 -16.22
N LEU A 326 11.10 -13.25 -15.35
CA LEU A 326 11.18 -13.47 -13.91
C LEU A 326 10.47 -14.76 -13.52
N THR A 327 11.11 -15.63 -12.75
CA THR A 327 10.48 -16.76 -12.09
C THR A 327 10.02 -16.38 -10.69
N SER A 328 10.82 -15.60 -9.93
CA SER A 328 10.37 -14.91 -8.72
C SER A 328 9.73 -13.57 -9.08
N LYS A 329 8.48 -13.39 -8.74
CA LYS A 329 7.71 -12.18 -9.09
C LYS A 329 7.80 -11.08 -8.03
N THR A 330 8.22 -11.41 -6.81
CA THR A 330 8.41 -10.43 -5.72
C THR A 330 9.79 -9.80 -5.82
N LEU A 331 9.83 -8.52 -6.14
CA LEU A 331 11.04 -7.72 -6.13
C LEU A 331 11.03 -6.81 -4.91
N TYR A 332 12.06 -6.90 -4.07
CA TYR A 332 12.20 -6.06 -2.88
C TYR A 332 12.86 -4.72 -3.17
N SER A 333 13.69 -4.67 -4.20
CA SER A 333 14.33 -3.43 -4.63
C SER A 333 14.38 -3.31 -6.15
N LEU A 334 14.36 -2.06 -6.60
CA LEU A 334 14.54 -1.68 -8.00
C LEU A 334 15.56 -0.54 -8.04
N LEU A 335 16.66 -0.75 -8.74
CA LEU A 335 17.69 0.26 -8.98
C LEU A 335 17.66 0.66 -10.45
N SER A 336 17.39 1.94 -10.70
CA SER A 336 17.46 2.53 -12.04
C SER A 336 18.84 3.12 -12.29
N ARG A 337 19.47 2.74 -13.39
CA ARG A 337 20.69 3.36 -13.90
C ARG A 337 20.46 3.93 -15.30
N THR A 338 21.47 4.56 -15.89
CA THR A 338 21.34 5.21 -17.22
C THR A 338 20.90 4.23 -18.31
N ASN A 339 21.40 2.99 -18.29
CA ASN A 339 21.23 2.04 -19.39
C ASN A 339 20.40 0.81 -19.02
N ASP A 340 20.01 0.63 -17.74
CA ASP A 340 19.27 -0.54 -17.28
C ASP A 340 18.54 -0.34 -15.96
N LEU A 341 17.74 -1.35 -15.63
CA LEU A 341 17.13 -1.59 -14.35
C LEU A 341 17.71 -2.85 -13.73
N LEU A 342 17.98 -2.81 -12.44
CA LEU A 342 18.32 -3.99 -11.64
C LEU A 342 17.24 -4.23 -10.61
N ALA A 343 16.92 -5.49 -10.39
CA ALA A 343 15.89 -5.92 -9.43
C ALA A 343 16.49 -6.90 -8.44
N GLY A 344 16.30 -6.66 -7.15
CA GLY A 344 16.59 -7.62 -6.08
C GLY A 344 15.37 -8.49 -5.80
N THR A 345 15.54 -9.81 -5.88
CA THR A 345 14.44 -10.78 -5.84
C THR A 345 14.47 -11.67 -4.60
N THR A 346 13.37 -12.36 -4.35
CA THR A 346 13.30 -13.45 -3.37
C THR A 346 13.76 -14.76 -4.00
N GLY A 347 15.06 -15.11 -3.87
CA GLY A 347 15.54 -16.43 -4.21
C GLY A 347 16.18 -16.58 -5.60
N GLU A 348 16.07 -15.56 -6.51
CA GLU A 348 16.77 -15.56 -7.80
C GLU A 348 17.99 -14.64 -7.84
N GLY A 349 18.27 -13.93 -6.74
CA GLY A 349 19.36 -12.98 -6.70
C GLY A 349 19.01 -11.67 -7.38
N VAL A 350 19.91 -11.18 -8.24
CA VAL A 350 19.73 -9.96 -9.03
C VAL A 350 19.26 -10.31 -10.43
N CYS A 351 18.21 -9.66 -10.90
CA CYS A 351 17.77 -9.69 -12.29
C CYS A 351 17.97 -8.33 -12.94
N ARG A 352 18.19 -8.32 -14.26
CA ARG A 352 18.50 -7.12 -15.06
C ARG A 352 17.51 -6.97 -16.20
N SER A 353 17.14 -5.74 -16.52
CA SER A 353 16.35 -5.36 -17.70
C SER A 353 17.00 -4.16 -18.40
N THR A 354 17.10 -4.19 -19.75
CA THR A 354 17.59 -3.07 -20.57
C THR A 354 16.49 -2.48 -21.47
N ASP A 355 15.26 -3.00 -21.40
CA ASP A 355 14.11 -2.58 -22.19
C ASP A 355 13.03 -1.83 -21.38
N GLY A 356 13.43 -1.35 -20.21
CA GLY A 356 12.53 -0.62 -19.31
C GLY A 356 11.58 -1.53 -18.56
N GLY A 357 12.06 -2.70 -18.15
CA GLY A 357 11.34 -3.66 -17.33
C GLY A 357 10.43 -4.60 -18.11
N MET A 358 10.39 -4.56 -19.45
CA MET A 358 9.53 -5.43 -20.23
C MET A 358 9.98 -6.89 -20.17
N SER A 359 11.29 -7.10 -20.22
CA SER A 359 11.90 -8.41 -20.03
C SER A 359 13.07 -8.36 -19.05
N TRP A 360 13.30 -9.46 -18.36
CA TRP A 360 14.29 -9.59 -17.31
C TRP A 360 15.10 -10.87 -17.50
N TRP A 361 16.40 -10.82 -17.16
CA TRP A 361 17.29 -11.97 -17.14
C TRP A 361 18.20 -11.97 -15.91
N PRO A 362 18.66 -13.14 -15.48
CA PRO A 362 19.51 -13.26 -14.31
C PRO A 362 20.84 -12.51 -14.49
N ALA A 363 21.25 -11.77 -13.45
CA ALA A 363 22.56 -11.14 -13.30
C ALA A 363 23.11 -11.51 -11.90
N ASN A 364 23.17 -12.80 -11.56
CA ASN A 364 23.25 -13.31 -10.20
C ASN A 364 24.38 -14.32 -9.96
N THR A 365 25.32 -14.50 -10.90
CA THR A 365 26.44 -15.43 -10.72
C THR A 365 27.22 -15.10 -9.45
N GLY A 366 27.35 -16.07 -8.53
CA GLY A 366 27.98 -15.88 -7.22
C GLY A 366 27.00 -15.59 -6.06
N LEU A 367 25.74 -15.25 -6.34
CA LEU A 367 24.69 -15.14 -5.34
C LEU A 367 24.04 -16.51 -5.13
N ASN A 368 24.49 -17.26 -4.13
CA ASN A 368 24.05 -18.63 -3.87
C ASN A 368 23.41 -18.77 -2.48
N GLY A 369 22.54 -19.75 -2.31
CA GLY A 369 21.86 -20.03 -1.05
C GLY A 369 21.10 -18.80 -0.53
N ASN A 370 21.34 -18.40 0.71
CA ASN A 370 20.71 -17.21 1.28
C ASN A 370 21.16 -15.89 0.63
N GLY A 371 22.24 -15.88 -0.17
CA GLY A 371 22.68 -14.74 -1.00
C GLY A 371 21.74 -14.50 -2.19
N SER A 372 20.92 -15.47 -2.57
CA SER A 372 19.93 -15.32 -3.63
C SER A 372 18.68 -14.52 -3.23
N THR A 373 18.46 -14.23 -1.94
CA THR A 373 17.44 -13.28 -1.48
C THR A 373 18.09 -11.90 -1.32
N VAL A 374 17.78 -11.00 -2.25
CA VAL A 374 18.34 -9.65 -2.33
C VAL A 374 17.30 -8.63 -1.88
N TRP A 375 17.58 -7.97 -0.76
CA TRP A 375 16.69 -6.99 -0.14
C TRP A 375 16.87 -5.60 -0.71
N ASP A 376 18.11 -5.26 -1.11
CA ASP A 376 18.44 -3.94 -1.64
C ASP A 376 19.67 -3.98 -2.55
N ILE A 377 19.76 -3.00 -3.46
CA ILE A 377 20.87 -2.86 -4.41
C ILE A 377 21.35 -1.42 -4.41
N ALA A 378 22.66 -1.21 -4.31
CA ALA A 378 23.28 0.11 -4.42
C ALA A 378 24.36 0.12 -5.53
N PHE A 379 24.65 1.31 -6.06
CA PHE A 379 25.66 1.56 -7.09
C PHE A 379 26.50 2.79 -6.71
N ASP A 380 27.82 2.66 -6.73
CA ASP A 380 28.75 3.74 -6.38
C ASP A 380 29.33 4.50 -7.59
N GLY A 381 28.85 4.22 -8.78
CA GLY A 381 29.37 4.75 -10.05
C GLY A 381 30.32 3.78 -10.76
N ALA A 382 30.89 2.81 -10.06
CA ALA A 382 31.82 1.80 -10.59
C ALA A 382 31.39 0.36 -10.24
N ASN A 383 30.90 0.13 -9.02
CA ASN A 383 30.58 -1.18 -8.49
C ASN A 383 29.10 -1.28 -8.10
N LEU A 384 28.56 -2.48 -8.23
CA LEU A 384 27.26 -2.84 -7.69
C LEU A 384 27.41 -3.54 -6.34
N TYR A 385 26.47 -3.28 -5.44
CA TYR A 385 26.40 -3.90 -4.12
C TYR A 385 24.99 -4.44 -3.90
N ALA A 386 24.89 -5.64 -3.35
CA ALA A 386 23.62 -6.30 -2.99
C ALA A 386 23.57 -6.57 -1.49
N ALA A 387 22.54 -6.08 -0.83
CA ALA A 387 22.19 -6.45 0.54
C ALA A 387 21.39 -7.74 0.50
N THR A 388 21.85 -8.78 1.17
CA THR A 388 21.26 -10.11 1.11
C THR A 388 21.03 -10.70 2.49
N SER A 389 20.31 -11.81 2.57
CA SER A 389 20.17 -12.58 3.80
C SER A 389 21.48 -13.22 4.29
N SER A 390 22.56 -13.18 3.48
CA SER A 390 23.92 -13.66 3.83
C SER A 390 24.94 -12.54 3.98
N GLY A 391 24.51 -11.27 3.99
CA GLY A 391 25.39 -10.13 4.07
C GLY A 391 25.49 -9.34 2.76
N VAL A 392 26.56 -8.56 2.62
CA VAL A 392 26.79 -7.71 1.44
C VAL A 392 27.61 -8.45 0.40
N PHE A 393 27.16 -8.41 -0.85
CA PHE A 393 27.90 -8.86 -2.02
C PHE A 393 28.26 -7.67 -2.90
N ARG A 394 29.41 -7.72 -3.53
CA ARG A 394 29.92 -6.72 -4.46
C ARG A 394 30.17 -7.34 -5.83
N SER A 395 29.81 -6.63 -6.88
CA SER A 395 30.25 -6.91 -8.26
C SER A 395 31.05 -5.75 -8.82
N THR A 396 32.21 -6.05 -9.39
CA THR A 396 33.13 -5.11 -10.06
C THR A 396 33.05 -5.20 -11.59
N ASN A 397 32.19 -6.09 -12.09
CA ASN A 397 32.01 -6.37 -13.52
C ASN A 397 30.55 -6.29 -13.93
N ASP A 398 29.86 -5.30 -13.38
CA ASP A 398 28.49 -4.94 -13.77
C ASP A 398 27.45 -6.08 -13.56
N GLY A 399 27.56 -6.81 -12.45
CA GLY A 399 26.66 -7.91 -12.10
C GLY A 399 27.04 -9.27 -12.73
N GLY A 400 28.12 -9.33 -13.49
CA GLY A 400 28.60 -10.59 -14.10
C GLY A 400 29.12 -11.61 -13.08
N LEU A 401 29.68 -11.12 -11.95
CA LEU A 401 30.10 -11.96 -10.81
C LEU A 401 29.94 -11.16 -9.52
N TRP A 402 29.34 -11.79 -8.53
CA TRP A 402 29.16 -11.25 -7.19
C TRP A 402 30.07 -11.97 -6.20
N VAL A 403 30.76 -11.21 -5.37
CA VAL A 403 31.66 -11.71 -4.33
C VAL A 403 31.21 -11.15 -2.98
N GLN A 404 31.10 -12.00 -1.98
CA GLN A 404 30.73 -11.60 -0.63
C GLN A 404 31.79 -10.69 0.00
N THR A 405 31.35 -9.58 0.61
CA THR A 405 32.22 -8.56 1.22
C THR A 405 31.66 -8.13 2.58
N THR A 406 31.67 -9.04 3.56
CA THR A 406 31.05 -8.84 4.89
C THR A 406 32.08 -8.69 6.02
N SER A 407 33.36 -8.53 5.74
CA SER A 407 34.38 -8.39 6.79
C SER A 407 34.10 -7.22 7.72
N GLY A 408 33.83 -7.51 9.01
CA GLY A 408 33.47 -6.53 10.04
C GLY A 408 31.96 -6.37 10.27
N ILE A 409 31.09 -7.00 9.49
CA ILE A 409 29.65 -7.08 9.77
C ILE A 409 29.38 -8.30 10.64
N ALA A 410 28.86 -8.07 11.84
CA ALA A 410 28.56 -9.15 12.79
C ALA A 410 27.20 -9.83 12.51
N ASP A 411 26.20 -9.07 11.97
CA ASP A 411 24.87 -9.58 11.59
C ASP A 411 24.85 -9.87 10.10
N SER A 412 24.65 -11.14 9.73
CA SER A 412 24.70 -11.57 8.32
C SER A 412 23.52 -11.07 7.47
N ALA A 413 22.37 -10.74 8.07
CA ALA A 413 21.20 -10.28 7.32
C ALA A 413 21.26 -8.77 7.09
N THR A 414 21.77 -8.35 5.93
CA THR A 414 21.75 -6.94 5.50
C THR A 414 20.47 -6.66 4.73
N MET A 415 19.80 -5.56 5.07
CA MET A 415 18.48 -5.25 4.54
C MET A 415 18.46 -3.99 3.66
N LYS A 416 19.33 -3.03 3.95
CA LYS A 416 19.42 -1.76 3.23
C LYS A 416 20.86 -1.38 2.94
N LEU A 417 21.06 -0.75 1.78
CA LEU A 417 22.37 -0.26 1.32
C LEU A 417 22.24 1.13 0.70
N ILE A 418 23.25 1.94 0.93
CA ILE A 418 23.44 3.18 0.18
C ILE A 418 24.92 3.40 -0.12
N ALA A 419 25.18 3.92 -1.31
CA ALA A 419 26.51 4.37 -1.74
C ALA A 419 26.48 5.88 -1.98
N THR A 420 27.38 6.61 -1.34
CA THR A 420 27.46 8.07 -1.49
C THR A 420 28.88 8.57 -1.20
N ASN A 421 29.43 9.42 -2.05
CA ASN A 421 30.75 10.06 -1.88
C ASN A 421 31.88 9.09 -1.46
N GLY A 422 31.95 7.91 -2.08
CA GLY A 422 32.95 6.90 -1.77
C GLY A 422 32.74 6.15 -0.45
N VAL A 423 31.63 6.40 0.22
CA VAL A 423 31.22 5.72 1.45
C VAL A 423 30.03 4.82 1.16
N LEU A 424 30.06 3.62 1.73
CA LEU A 424 28.93 2.71 1.77
C LEU A 424 28.38 2.66 3.20
N CYS A 425 27.08 2.69 3.34
CA CYS A 425 26.40 2.36 4.59
C CYS A 425 25.45 1.18 4.35
N CYS A 426 25.42 0.22 5.26
CA CYS A 426 24.46 -0.86 5.26
C CYS A 426 23.72 -0.96 6.59
N GLY A 427 22.40 -1.17 6.50
CA GLY A 427 21.53 -1.45 7.62
C GLY A 427 21.30 -2.95 7.76
N THR A 428 21.46 -3.47 8.97
CA THR A 428 21.06 -4.82 9.35
C THR A 428 19.80 -4.77 10.20
N ARG A 429 19.36 -5.87 10.79
CA ARG A 429 18.17 -5.89 11.67
C ARG A 429 18.35 -5.07 12.95
N SER A 430 19.58 -4.82 13.38
CA SER A 430 19.86 -4.23 14.70
C SER A 430 21.05 -3.26 14.70
N SER A 431 21.63 -2.96 13.55
CA SER A 431 22.83 -2.12 13.50
C SER A 431 23.01 -1.43 12.12
N VAL A 432 23.90 -0.45 12.09
CA VAL A 432 24.39 0.18 10.86
C VAL A 432 25.90 0.00 10.79
N TYR A 433 26.38 -0.33 9.61
CA TYR A 433 27.81 -0.45 9.31
C TYR A 433 28.17 0.50 8.18
N ARG A 434 29.44 0.94 8.21
CA ARG A 434 30.03 1.88 7.26
C ARG A 434 31.32 1.32 6.69
N SER A 435 31.53 1.50 5.39
CA SER A 435 32.78 1.17 4.68
C SER A 435 33.25 2.37 3.85
N THR A 436 34.56 2.62 3.85
CA THR A 436 35.23 3.64 3.03
C THR A 436 36.17 3.03 2.00
N ASN A 437 36.20 1.71 1.86
CA ASN A 437 37.09 0.96 0.97
C ASN A 437 36.31 0.01 0.07
N ALA A 438 35.18 0.52 -0.50
CA ALA A 438 34.34 -0.20 -1.44
C ALA A 438 33.84 -1.56 -0.89
N GLY A 439 33.47 -1.59 0.39
CA GLY A 439 32.88 -2.75 1.05
C GLY A 439 33.88 -3.82 1.49
N GLN A 440 35.21 -3.61 1.31
CA GLN A 440 36.20 -4.62 1.73
C GLN A 440 36.20 -4.82 3.25
N ASN A 441 36.07 -3.75 4.01
CA ASN A 441 35.90 -3.79 5.47
C ASN A 441 34.81 -2.85 5.91
N TRP A 442 34.11 -3.26 6.96
CA TRP A 442 33.00 -2.54 7.56
C TRP A 442 33.27 -2.26 9.04
N SER A 443 32.85 -1.10 9.50
CA SER A 443 32.88 -0.70 10.91
C SER A 443 31.49 -0.31 11.38
N VAL A 444 31.19 -0.57 12.64
CA VAL A 444 29.92 -0.17 13.28
C VAL A 444 29.79 1.35 13.25
N ALA A 445 28.60 1.85 12.94
CA ALA A 445 28.29 3.28 12.72
C ALA A 445 26.99 3.69 13.44
N ILE A 446 26.94 3.54 14.77
CA ILE A 446 25.73 3.71 15.58
C ILE A 446 25.78 4.91 16.54
N ASN A 447 26.80 5.77 16.45
CA ASN A 447 26.92 6.92 17.34
C ASN A 447 25.73 7.88 17.16
N GLY A 448 25.03 8.18 18.25
CA GLY A 448 23.82 9.02 18.25
C GLY A 448 22.51 8.29 17.97
N LEU A 449 22.55 6.97 17.74
CA LEU A 449 21.36 6.13 17.59
C LEU A 449 20.87 5.55 18.91
N PRO A 450 19.60 5.18 19.06
CA PRO A 450 19.09 4.51 20.25
C PRO A 450 19.67 3.09 20.38
N GLN A 451 19.51 2.49 21.56
CA GLN A 451 20.04 1.14 21.85
C GLN A 451 19.41 0.04 20.98
N TYR A 452 18.13 0.18 20.67
CA TYR A 452 17.37 -0.77 19.84
C TYR A 452 16.75 -0.01 18.67
N PHE A 453 17.09 -0.41 17.46
CA PHE A 453 16.56 0.19 16.24
C PHE A 453 16.73 -0.78 15.06
N GLN A 454 15.92 -0.57 14.03
CA GLN A 454 16.06 -1.25 12.76
C GLN A 454 16.07 -0.20 11.64
N PRO A 455 17.14 -0.11 10.86
CA PRO A 455 17.17 0.72 9.66
C PRO A 455 16.13 0.25 8.64
N THR A 456 15.30 1.17 8.19
CA THR A 456 14.22 0.87 7.23
C THR A 456 14.53 1.39 5.85
N ASP A 457 15.21 2.55 5.75
CA ASP A 457 15.63 3.13 4.47
C ASP A 457 16.75 4.15 4.65
N PHE A 458 17.43 4.49 3.53
CA PHE A 458 18.44 5.53 3.43
C PHE A 458 18.14 6.50 2.30
N ALA A 459 18.56 7.77 2.47
CA ALA A 459 18.49 8.79 1.42
C ALA A 459 19.64 9.78 1.53
N VAL A 460 19.99 10.45 0.42
CA VAL A 460 20.95 11.56 0.41
C VAL A 460 20.26 12.82 -0.08
N ALA A 461 20.36 13.89 0.66
CA ALA A 461 19.79 15.18 0.28
C ALA A 461 20.65 16.35 0.85
N GLY A 462 20.96 17.35 0.06
CA GLY A 462 21.66 18.56 0.50
C GLY A 462 23.02 18.30 1.14
N GLY A 463 23.75 17.27 0.71
CA GLY A 463 25.04 16.88 1.26
C GLY A 463 24.99 16.05 2.56
N TYR A 464 23.79 15.72 3.04
CA TYR A 464 23.57 14.91 4.23
C TYR A 464 23.13 13.50 3.86
N LEU A 465 23.54 12.53 4.68
CA LEU A 465 22.99 11.17 4.66
C LEU A 465 21.84 11.09 5.69
N PHE A 466 20.71 10.56 5.25
CA PHE A 466 19.54 10.32 6.09
C PHE A 466 19.31 8.82 6.23
N MET A 467 18.78 8.43 7.38
CA MET A 467 18.35 7.08 7.68
C MET A 467 17.01 7.13 8.41
N SER A 468 16.06 6.32 7.99
CA SER A 468 14.82 6.11 8.73
C SER A 468 14.88 4.85 9.58
N ILE A 469 14.21 4.91 10.72
CA ILE A 469 14.00 3.80 11.65
C ILE A 469 12.60 3.89 12.26
N THR A 470 12.16 2.85 12.96
CA THR A 470 11.06 3.01 13.92
C THR A 470 11.49 3.97 15.03
N GLY A 471 10.77 5.09 15.16
CA GLY A 471 11.11 6.18 16.11
C GLY A 471 11.60 7.45 15.43
N GLY A 472 11.83 7.48 14.11
CA GLY A 472 12.11 8.73 13.40
C GLY A 472 13.09 8.68 12.24
N VAL A 473 13.48 9.86 11.80
CA VAL A 473 14.49 10.08 10.78
C VAL A 473 15.75 10.63 11.43
N TYR A 474 16.89 10.04 11.09
CA TYR A 474 18.20 10.48 11.55
C TYR A 474 19.01 11.05 10.38
N ARG A 475 19.80 12.08 10.66
CA ARG A 475 20.68 12.77 9.72
C ARG A 475 22.12 12.65 10.16
N SER A 476 23.02 12.42 9.21
CA SER A 476 24.46 12.46 9.38
C SER A 476 25.09 13.49 8.41
N SER A 477 25.97 14.35 8.91
CA SER A 477 26.79 15.28 8.13
C SER A 477 28.16 14.74 7.76
N ASP A 478 28.52 13.56 8.26
CA ASP A 478 29.83 12.92 8.14
C ASP A 478 29.72 11.51 7.54
N TYR A 479 28.65 11.31 6.74
CA TYR A 479 28.38 10.05 6.03
C TYR A 479 28.36 8.82 6.95
N GLY A 480 27.61 8.94 8.07
CA GLY A 480 27.27 7.84 8.96
C GLY A 480 28.19 7.66 10.16
N MET A 481 29.13 8.57 10.45
CA MET A 481 29.94 8.48 11.68
C MET A 481 29.16 8.93 12.90
N GLN A 482 28.35 9.99 12.77
CA GLN A 482 27.48 10.53 13.81
C GLN A 482 26.07 10.75 13.27
N TRP A 483 25.06 10.36 14.04
CA TRP A 483 23.66 10.51 13.69
C TRP A 483 22.94 11.44 14.65
N VAL A 484 22.05 12.27 14.12
CA VAL A 484 21.24 13.22 14.90
C VAL A 484 19.77 13.03 14.52
N LEU A 485 18.90 12.90 15.51
CA LEU A 485 17.45 12.75 15.31
C LEU A 485 16.85 14.01 14.70
N MET A 486 16.11 13.87 13.60
CA MET A 486 15.49 14.91 12.81
C MET A 486 14.00 14.60 12.60
N SER A 487 13.17 14.67 13.65
CA SER A 487 11.77 14.26 13.60
C SER A 487 10.79 15.38 13.99
N GLY A 488 11.23 16.64 13.96
CA GLY A 488 10.38 17.79 14.29
C GLY A 488 9.17 17.90 13.35
N GLY A 489 7.93 17.74 13.84
CA GLY A 489 6.72 17.77 13.04
C GLY A 489 6.21 16.39 12.58
N LEU A 490 6.98 15.31 12.73
CA LEU A 490 6.47 13.95 12.62
C LEU A 490 5.62 13.59 13.84
N PRO A 491 4.68 12.63 13.71
CA PRO A 491 3.92 12.11 14.85
C PRO A 491 4.83 11.55 15.95
N PRO A 492 4.35 11.39 17.18
CA PRO A 492 5.10 10.69 18.23
C PRO A 492 5.43 9.24 17.83
N ASN A 493 6.69 8.82 18.03
CA ASN A 493 7.20 7.49 17.70
C ASN A 493 6.84 7.03 16.27
N PRO A 494 7.22 7.80 15.24
CA PRO A 494 6.83 7.50 13.87
C PRO A 494 7.54 6.24 13.37
N ASP A 495 6.80 5.31 12.78
CA ASP A 495 7.38 4.17 12.06
C ASP A 495 7.65 4.57 10.60
N VAL A 496 8.84 5.10 10.35
CA VAL A 496 9.22 5.60 9.03
C VAL A 496 9.79 4.45 8.19
N ARG A 497 9.10 4.08 7.11
CA ARG A 497 9.43 2.92 6.27
C ARG A 497 10.19 3.27 5.01
N ALA A 498 10.01 4.47 4.48
CA ALA A 498 10.59 4.88 3.21
C ALA A 498 11.05 6.32 3.23
N LEU A 499 12.13 6.60 2.53
CA LEU A 499 12.63 7.94 2.24
C LEU A 499 12.75 8.14 0.73
N ALA A 500 12.43 9.33 0.24
CA ALA A 500 12.69 9.74 -1.13
C ALA A 500 13.16 11.18 -1.19
N THR A 501 13.98 11.49 -2.17
CA THR A 501 14.50 12.84 -2.39
C THR A 501 14.02 13.41 -3.71
N TYR A 502 13.83 14.71 -3.74
CA TYR A 502 13.53 15.46 -4.94
C TYR A 502 14.39 16.71 -5.03
N GLU A 503 15.28 16.75 -6.01
CA GLU A 503 16.10 17.94 -6.28
C GLU A 503 15.24 19.03 -6.91
N ARG A 504 15.09 20.15 -6.19
CA ARG A 504 14.37 21.33 -6.66
C ARG A 504 15.32 22.28 -7.35
N PRO A 505 14.86 23.06 -8.36
CA PRO A 505 15.66 24.15 -8.92
C PRO A 505 16.09 25.15 -7.85
N ALA A 506 17.33 25.66 -7.96
CA ALA A 506 17.81 26.72 -7.10
C ALA A 506 16.80 27.91 -7.07
N PRO A 507 16.60 28.59 -5.94
CA PRO A 507 17.36 28.54 -4.69
C PRO A 507 16.80 27.57 -3.61
N ASN A 508 15.85 26.70 -3.95
CA ASN A 508 15.00 26.01 -2.98
C ASN A 508 15.62 24.78 -2.30
N GLY A 509 16.79 24.30 -2.73
CA GLY A 509 17.42 23.09 -2.18
C GLY A 509 16.56 21.82 -2.30
N PRO A 510 17.07 20.64 -1.92
CA PRO A 510 16.32 19.38 -2.05
C PRO A 510 15.13 19.31 -1.08
N ALA A 511 14.07 18.62 -1.49
CA ALA A 511 13.01 18.16 -0.62
C ALA A 511 13.24 16.68 -0.25
N LEU A 512 13.00 16.35 1.01
CA LEU A 512 13.07 14.98 1.54
C LEU A 512 11.65 14.55 1.93
N PHE A 513 11.22 13.40 1.44
CA PHE A 513 9.93 12.79 1.76
C PHE A 513 10.11 11.60 2.68
N ALA A 514 9.20 11.43 3.62
CA ALA A 514 9.13 10.30 4.54
C ALA A 514 7.76 9.62 4.43
N GLY A 515 7.76 8.32 4.18
CA GLY A 515 6.58 7.47 4.19
C GLY A 515 6.52 6.70 5.50
N LEU A 516 5.40 6.78 6.20
CA LEU A 516 5.19 6.20 7.52
C LEU A 516 4.24 5.00 7.45
N ASP A 517 4.43 4.03 8.32
CA ASP A 517 3.41 3.03 8.58
C ASP A 517 2.28 3.66 9.42
N ASN A 518 1.05 3.59 8.91
CA ASN A 518 -0.15 4.24 9.48
C ASN A 518 -0.07 5.77 9.67
N GLY A 519 0.96 6.43 9.12
CA GLY A 519 1.19 7.88 9.28
C GLY A 519 1.05 8.70 8.00
N GLY A 520 1.00 8.08 6.82
CA GLY A 520 0.94 8.79 5.53
C GLY A 520 2.30 9.28 5.04
N VAL A 521 2.31 10.42 4.36
CA VAL A 521 3.52 11.01 3.75
C VAL A 521 3.80 12.39 4.33
N TYR A 522 5.06 12.61 4.70
CA TYR A 522 5.57 13.90 5.16
C TYR A 522 6.65 14.42 4.23
N VAL A 523 6.81 15.74 4.17
CA VAL A 523 7.89 16.41 3.43
C VAL A 523 8.68 17.34 4.34
N SER A 524 9.98 17.33 4.17
CA SER A 524 10.90 18.33 4.72
C SER A 524 11.58 19.09 3.59
N SER A 525 11.59 20.40 3.68
CA SER A 525 12.29 21.30 2.75
C SER A 525 13.53 21.97 3.37
N ASP A 526 13.87 21.61 4.60
CA ASP A 526 14.93 22.17 5.42
C ASP A 526 15.93 21.11 5.91
N THR A 527 16.18 20.10 5.06
CA THR A 527 17.14 19.02 5.36
C THR A 527 16.79 18.23 6.63
N GLY A 528 15.51 17.94 6.83
CA GLY A 528 14.99 17.08 7.90
C GLY A 528 14.69 17.80 9.22
N MET A 529 14.94 19.11 9.31
CA MET A 529 14.70 19.84 10.58
C MET A 529 13.21 19.90 10.93
N THR A 530 12.37 20.17 9.94
CA THR A 530 10.91 20.17 10.13
C THR A 530 10.21 19.34 9.06
N TRP A 531 9.11 18.70 9.44
CA TRP A 531 8.30 17.86 8.58
C TRP A 531 6.85 18.34 8.56
N VAL A 532 6.25 18.33 7.40
CA VAL A 532 4.87 18.74 7.16
C VAL A 532 4.12 17.58 6.52
N ASP A 533 2.92 17.28 7.02
CA ASP A 533 2.04 16.26 6.43
C ASP A 533 1.56 16.70 5.04
N VAL A 534 1.84 15.88 4.05
CA VAL A 534 1.40 16.05 2.65
C VAL A 534 0.64 14.83 2.13
N GLY A 535 0.24 13.93 3.02
CA GLY A 535 -0.47 12.70 2.71
C GLY A 535 -1.96 12.88 2.44
N THR A 536 -2.44 14.07 2.09
CA THR A 536 -3.85 14.31 1.72
C THR A 536 -4.31 13.32 0.66
N GLY A 537 -5.42 12.63 0.92
CA GLY A 537 -5.96 11.58 0.08
C GLY A 537 -5.49 10.16 0.44
N LEU A 538 -4.54 10.03 1.37
CA LEU A 538 -4.19 8.75 1.99
C LEU A 538 -5.05 8.55 3.25
N THR A 539 -5.85 7.52 3.27
CA THR A 539 -6.75 7.20 4.39
C THR A 539 -6.77 5.69 4.63
N GLY A 540 -7.21 5.23 5.78
CA GLY A 540 -7.25 3.81 6.13
C GLY A 540 -5.90 3.11 5.89
N GLY A 541 -5.92 1.93 5.26
CA GLY A 541 -4.71 1.17 4.92
C GLY A 541 -3.74 1.86 3.96
N GLY A 542 -4.18 2.92 3.26
CA GLY A 542 -3.32 3.75 2.42
C GLY A 542 -2.37 4.66 3.21
N LYS A 543 -2.59 4.85 4.51
CA LYS A 543 -1.65 5.59 5.38
C LYS A 543 -0.38 4.81 5.68
N SER A 544 -0.34 3.50 5.42
CA SER A 544 0.88 2.71 5.49
C SER A 544 1.64 2.83 4.18
N VAL A 545 2.79 3.51 4.18
CA VAL A 545 3.61 3.77 3.00
C VAL A 545 4.93 3.04 3.13
N TYR A 546 5.19 2.05 2.25
CA TYR A 546 6.34 1.16 2.33
C TYR A 546 7.46 1.50 1.36
N CYS A 547 7.15 2.18 0.28
CA CYS A 547 8.16 2.72 -0.64
C CYS A 547 7.71 4.05 -1.24
N LEU A 548 8.66 4.91 -1.57
CA LEU A 548 8.47 6.22 -2.16
C LEU A 548 9.34 6.39 -3.40
N LEU A 549 8.84 7.10 -4.39
CA LEU A 549 9.58 7.52 -5.57
C LEU A 549 9.15 8.93 -5.99
N ALA A 550 10.10 9.86 -6.05
CA ALA A 550 9.90 11.17 -6.65
C ALA A 550 10.46 11.16 -8.08
N ALA A 551 9.60 11.17 -9.08
CA ALA A 551 10.00 11.11 -10.48
C ALA A 551 9.01 11.84 -11.39
N GLN A 552 9.48 12.43 -12.48
CA GLN A 552 8.65 13.05 -13.53
C GLN A 552 7.66 14.11 -12.99
N GLY A 553 8.05 14.84 -11.93
CA GLY A 553 7.19 15.83 -11.29
C GLY A 553 6.10 15.26 -10.38
N ILE A 554 6.10 13.96 -10.11
CA ILE A 554 5.13 13.24 -9.30
C ILE A 554 5.84 12.52 -8.15
N LEU A 555 5.24 12.55 -6.96
CA LEU A 555 5.55 11.60 -5.89
C LEU A 555 4.62 10.40 -6.01
N TYR A 556 5.20 9.22 -6.06
CA TYR A 556 4.52 7.94 -5.96
C TYR A 556 4.75 7.34 -4.57
N ALA A 557 3.71 6.83 -3.95
CA ALA A 557 3.79 6.10 -2.69
C ALA A 557 3.20 4.70 -2.87
N GLY A 558 4.00 3.68 -2.61
CA GLY A 558 3.57 2.30 -2.62
C GLY A 558 3.04 1.90 -1.25
N THR A 559 1.83 1.34 -1.23
CA THR A 559 1.13 0.94 -0.01
C THR A 559 0.87 -0.57 -0.01
N PRO A 560 0.80 -1.22 1.17
CA PRO A 560 0.53 -2.66 1.24
C PRO A 560 -0.91 -3.03 0.94
N ALA A 561 -1.85 -2.08 0.97
CA ALA A 561 -3.29 -2.37 0.92
C ALA A 561 -4.00 -1.78 -0.30
N ILE A 562 -3.60 -0.60 -0.79
CA ILE A 562 -4.32 0.12 -1.84
C ILE A 562 -3.50 0.37 -3.12
N GLY A 563 -2.32 -0.27 -3.26
CA GLY A 563 -1.46 -0.16 -4.43
C GLY A 563 -0.65 1.14 -4.45
N VAL A 564 -0.62 1.83 -5.59
CA VAL A 564 0.19 3.03 -5.80
C VAL A 564 -0.67 4.29 -5.68
N TRP A 565 -0.35 5.14 -4.70
CA TRP A 565 -0.85 6.50 -4.59
C TRP A 565 0.11 7.46 -5.32
N LYS A 566 -0.42 8.52 -5.92
CA LYS A 566 0.38 9.53 -6.61
C LYS A 566 -0.13 10.95 -6.40
N ARG A 567 0.79 11.92 -6.33
CA ARG A 567 0.48 13.34 -6.23
C ARG A 567 1.55 14.20 -6.92
N GLN A 568 1.14 15.33 -7.51
CA GLN A 568 2.07 16.27 -8.13
C GLN A 568 3.00 16.89 -7.08
N LEU A 569 4.31 16.86 -7.32
CA LEU A 569 5.31 17.42 -6.42
C LEU A 569 5.10 18.92 -6.20
N SER A 570 4.67 19.66 -7.24
CA SER A 570 4.34 21.08 -7.14
C SER A 570 3.27 21.42 -6.10
N GLN A 571 2.33 20.52 -5.86
CA GLN A 571 1.26 20.72 -4.86
C GLN A 571 1.73 20.47 -3.42
N MET A 572 2.80 19.69 -3.23
CA MET A 572 3.32 19.32 -1.91
C MET A 572 4.45 20.24 -1.46
N VAL A 573 5.32 20.58 -2.38
CA VAL A 573 6.53 21.36 -2.07
C VAL A 573 6.23 22.86 -1.93
N THR A 574 5.20 23.37 -2.62
CA THR A 574 4.71 24.76 -2.40
C THR A 574 4.01 24.90 -1.04
N SER A 575 3.35 23.85 -0.54
CA SER A 575 2.74 23.83 0.79
C SER A 575 3.79 23.80 1.90
N ALA A 576 4.94 23.13 1.67
CA ALA A 576 6.06 23.10 2.61
C ALA A 576 6.88 24.41 2.62
N ALA A 577 6.86 25.19 1.53
CA ALA A 577 7.37 26.56 1.49
C ALA A 577 6.42 27.58 2.16
N GLY A 578 5.21 27.13 2.52
CA GLY A 578 4.18 27.91 3.23
C GLY A 578 4.23 27.82 4.76
N GLY A 579 5.31 27.36 5.38
CA GLY A 579 5.70 27.86 6.69
C GLY A 579 5.80 29.39 6.52
N SER A 580 4.91 30.17 7.12
CA SER A 580 4.91 31.61 7.05
C SER A 580 6.34 32.08 7.23
N ARG A 581 6.90 32.80 6.21
CA ARG A 581 8.16 33.52 6.41
C ARG A 581 8.00 34.27 7.73
N PRO A 582 8.95 34.15 8.64
CA PRO A 582 8.86 34.92 9.87
C PRO A 582 8.61 36.39 9.49
N THR A 583 7.59 37.01 10.06
CA THR A 583 7.22 38.38 9.77
C THR A 583 8.01 39.35 10.66
N SER A 584 8.72 38.81 11.66
CA SER A 584 9.53 39.54 12.62
C SER A 584 10.77 38.77 13.01
N PHE A 585 11.80 39.46 13.46
CA PHE A 585 12.93 38.84 14.14
C PHE A 585 12.50 38.30 15.48
N VAL A 586 12.82 37.04 15.77
CA VAL A 586 12.49 36.36 17.03
C VAL A 586 13.77 35.72 17.60
N LEU A 587 13.96 35.81 18.89
CA LEU A 587 14.87 34.96 19.67
C LEU A 587 14.07 34.32 20.78
N ASP A 588 13.99 32.96 20.75
CA ASP A 588 13.25 32.19 21.74
C ASP A 588 14.12 31.86 22.96
N GLN A 589 13.45 31.54 24.10
CA GLN A 589 14.12 30.96 25.26
C GLN A 589 14.70 29.60 24.89
N ASN A 590 15.98 29.38 25.26
CA ASN A 590 16.63 28.09 25.04
C ASN A 590 15.90 26.97 25.78
N TYR A 591 15.87 25.80 25.18
CA TYR A 591 15.25 24.61 25.79
C TYR A 591 16.16 23.38 25.65
N PRO A 592 16.36 22.61 26.74
CA PRO A 592 15.92 22.85 28.10
C PRO A 592 16.60 24.09 28.75
N ASN A 593 15.93 24.71 29.75
CA ASN A 593 16.50 25.73 30.60
C ASN A 593 15.84 25.64 31.99
N PRO A 594 16.53 25.21 33.06
CA PRO A 594 17.97 24.90 33.14
C PRO A 594 18.39 23.72 32.25
N PHE A 595 19.70 23.62 31.92
CA PHE A 595 20.24 22.60 31.02
C PHE A 595 21.54 21.97 31.54
N ASN A 596 21.87 20.74 31.07
CA ASN A 596 23.09 20.01 31.38
C ASN A 596 23.40 18.96 30.27
N PRO A 597 24.56 18.94 29.62
CA PRO A 597 25.43 20.10 29.37
C PRO A 597 25.00 20.86 28.12
N SER A 598 23.92 20.46 27.43
CA SER A 598 23.51 21.00 26.13
C SER A 598 22.10 21.59 26.16
N THR A 599 21.90 22.63 25.38
CA THR A 599 20.60 23.27 25.14
C THR A 599 20.47 23.74 23.70
N THR A 600 19.25 23.94 23.22
CA THR A 600 18.98 24.46 21.89
C THR A 600 18.41 25.87 21.96
N ILE A 601 18.99 26.78 21.18
CA ILE A 601 18.54 28.15 20.98
C ILE A 601 17.85 28.24 19.63
N ARG A 602 16.64 28.80 19.59
CA ARG A 602 15.88 29.02 18.35
C ARG A 602 15.79 30.54 18.10
N TYR A 603 15.91 30.92 16.79
CA TYR A 603 15.65 32.27 16.34
C TYR A 603 15.05 32.29 14.93
N GLU A 604 14.42 33.42 14.57
CA GLU A 604 13.75 33.59 13.29
C GLU A 604 14.19 34.93 12.64
N LEU A 605 14.39 34.84 11.32
CA LEU A 605 14.81 35.97 10.49
C LEU A 605 13.76 36.26 9.42
N PRO A 606 13.13 37.45 9.40
CA PRO A 606 12.15 37.78 8.35
C PRO A 606 12.83 38.12 7.01
N THR A 607 14.10 38.51 7.05
CA THR A 607 14.92 38.91 5.89
C THR A 607 16.33 38.33 6.02
N ALA A 608 17.01 38.13 4.89
CA ALA A 608 18.41 37.73 4.89
C ALA A 608 19.25 38.79 5.66
N SER A 609 20.02 38.35 6.65
CA SER A 609 20.74 39.22 7.58
C SER A 609 22.11 38.63 7.91
N LEU A 610 23.06 39.53 8.23
CA LEU A 610 24.29 39.12 8.91
C LEU A 610 23.93 38.77 10.36
N VAL A 611 24.13 37.53 10.76
CA VAL A 611 23.74 37.02 12.08
C VAL A 611 24.98 36.81 12.92
N ARG A 612 24.96 37.32 14.16
CA ARG A 612 25.89 36.92 15.21
C ARG A 612 25.13 36.45 16.42
N LEU A 613 25.30 35.20 16.78
CA LEU A 613 24.76 34.58 17.99
C LEU A 613 25.91 34.22 18.92
N SER A 614 25.99 34.85 20.07
CA SER A 614 27.07 34.66 21.04
C SER A 614 26.57 34.44 22.45
N VAL A 615 27.35 33.68 23.25
CA VAL A 615 27.08 33.42 24.67
C VAL A 615 28.08 34.22 25.51
N TYR A 616 27.58 34.80 26.61
CA TYR A 616 28.32 35.68 27.53
C TYR A 616 28.19 35.15 28.96
N ASP A 617 29.22 35.35 29.77
CA ASP A 617 29.16 35.16 31.23
C ASP A 617 28.48 36.36 31.93
N ILE A 618 28.33 36.27 33.25
CA ILE A 618 27.69 37.33 34.07
C ILE A 618 28.46 38.66 34.09
N LEU A 619 29.72 38.65 33.69
CA LEU A 619 30.58 39.84 33.58
C LEU A 619 30.53 40.43 32.16
N GLY A 620 29.73 39.89 31.26
CA GLY A 620 29.61 40.35 29.87
C GLY A 620 30.75 39.92 28.96
N ARG A 621 31.61 39.00 29.38
CA ARG A 621 32.69 38.43 28.53
C ARG A 621 32.10 37.40 27.59
N GLU A 622 32.41 37.46 26.31
CA GLU A 622 32.00 36.50 25.34
C GLU A 622 32.73 35.14 25.58
N VAL A 623 31.97 34.07 25.85
CA VAL A 623 32.52 32.75 26.15
C VAL A 623 32.39 31.78 24.96
N ARG A 624 31.48 32.06 24.02
CA ARG A 624 31.30 31.24 22.81
C ARG A 624 30.57 32.02 21.72
N ILE A 625 31.02 31.91 20.48
CA ILE A 625 30.27 32.31 19.29
C ILE A 625 29.60 31.07 18.74
N LEU A 626 28.29 31.13 18.48
CA LEU A 626 27.48 30.03 17.99
C LEU A 626 27.10 30.17 16.51
N ALA A 627 26.98 31.40 16.01
CA ALA A 627 26.83 31.71 14.60
C ALA A 627 27.47 33.12 14.35
N ASP A 628 28.15 33.28 13.22
CA ASP A 628 28.72 34.57 12.74
C ASP A 628 28.83 34.56 11.22
N GLU A 629 27.66 34.57 10.55
CA GLU A 629 27.56 34.46 9.11
C GLU A 629 26.31 35.13 8.55
N LYS A 630 26.25 35.29 7.21
CA LYS A 630 25.06 35.78 6.53
C LYS A 630 24.08 34.61 6.36
N GLU A 631 22.90 34.75 6.94
CA GLU A 631 21.82 33.78 6.86
C GLU A 631 20.62 34.32 6.10
N ASN A 632 19.89 33.45 5.39
CA ASN A 632 18.69 33.80 4.65
C ASN A 632 17.47 33.99 5.58
N ALA A 633 16.36 34.55 5.07
CA ALA A 633 15.10 34.56 5.81
C ALA A 633 14.65 33.13 6.15
N GLY A 634 14.33 32.85 7.43
CA GLY A 634 14.00 31.49 7.90
C GLY A 634 14.00 31.38 9.41
N SER A 635 13.69 30.14 9.89
CA SER A 635 13.79 29.77 11.30
C SER A 635 15.04 28.90 11.51
N TYR A 636 15.79 29.21 12.56
CA TYR A 636 17.09 28.61 12.86
C TYR A 636 17.09 27.97 14.25
N ARG A 637 17.90 26.93 14.41
CA ARG A 637 18.14 26.24 15.69
C ARG A 637 19.61 25.96 15.83
N VAL A 638 20.20 26.40 16.95
CA VAL A 638 21.62 26.20 17.25
C VAL A 638 21.75 25.49 18.58
N THR A 639 22.48 24.39 18.60
CA THR A 639 22.77 23.65 19.82
C THR A 639 24.01 24.25 20.50
N PHE A 640 23.86 24.67 21.74
CA PHE A 640 24.95 25.13 22.60
C PHE A 640 25.35 24.01 23.56
N SER A 641 26.60 23.58 23.50
CA SER A 641 27.23 22.71 24.51
C SER A 641 28.11 23.53 25.44
N ALA A 642 27.79 23.47 26.73
CA ALA A 642 28.50 24.18 27.77
C ALA A 642 29.63 23.33 28.41
N THR A 643 30.13 22.31 27.68
CA THR A 643 31.26 21.51 28.16
C THR A 643 32.45 22.40 28.47
N GLY A 644 32.98 22.27 29.69
CA GLY A 644 34.10 23.09 30.19
C GLY A 644 33.70 24.39 30.93
N LEU A 645 32.41 24.78 30.90
CA LEU A 645 31.91 25.94 31.62
C LEU A 645 31.45 25.55 33.05
N ALA A 646 31.53 26.49 33.98
CA ALA A 646 31.04 26.29 35.36
C ALA A 646 29.49 26.40 35.42
N SER A 647 28.84 25.68 36.36
CA SER A 647 27.42 25.89 36.64
C SER A 647 27.17 27.37 37.01
N GLY A 648 26.08 27.94 36.45
CA GLY A 648 25.74 29.32 36.69
C GLY A 648 24.87 29.93 35.61
N VAL A 649 24.71 31.25 35.74
CA VAL A 649 23.92 32.05 34.80
C VAL A 649 24.83 32.56 33.68
N TYR A 650 24.34 32.40 32.46
CA TYR A 650 24.91 32.94 31.22
C TYR A 650 23.83 33.69 30.47
N PHE A 651 24.24 34.49 29.47
CA PHE A 651 23.34 35.17 28.55
C PHE A 651 23.74 34.85 27.13
N TYR A 652 22.78 34.71 26.26
CA TYR A 652 23.03 34.63 24.82
C TYR A 652 22.38 35.82 24.13
N ARG A 653 23.06 36.32 23.09
CA ARG A 653 22.66 37.51 22.33
C ARG A 653 22.62 37.14 20.87
N LEU A 654 21.47 37.40 20.23
CA LEU A 654 21.32 37.43 18.79
C LEU A 654 21.41 38.88 18.30
N GLN A 655 22.28 39.11 17.33
CA GLN A 655 22.33 40.31 16.54
C GLN A 655 22.09 39.94 15.08
N ALA A 656 21.07 40.53 14.43
CA ALA A 656 20.72 40.31 13.04
C ALA A 656 20.31 41.65 12.38
N GLY A 657 21.25 42.26 11.62
CA GLY A 657 21.08 43.62 11.15
C GLY A 657 20.93 44.64 12.31
N SER A 658 19.81 45.33 12.36
CA SER A 658 19.49 46.26 13.46
C SER A 658 18.81 45.59 14.67
N PHE A 659 18.42 44.33 14.54
CA PHE A 659 17.79 43.59 15.64
C PHE A 659 18.85 43.05 16.61
N VAL A 660 18.66 43.36 17.90
CA VAL A 660 19.49 42.82 18.99
C VAL A 660 18.59 42.39 20.14
N LYS A 661 18.71 41.14 20.56
CA LYS A 661 17.99 40.59 21.72
C LYS A 661 18.90 39.69 22.52
N SER A 662 18.80 39.79 23.86
CA SER A 662 19.54 38.89 24.78
C SER A 662 18.57 38.18 25.69
N LEU A 663 18.85 36.91 25.98
CA LEU A 663 18.10 36.09 26.90
C LEU A 663 19.03 35.36 27.86
N LYS A 664 18.48 34.94 29.01
CA LYS A 664 19.21 34.23 30.09
C LYS A 664 19.14 32.73 29.89
N LEU A 665 20.25 32.04 30.13
CA LEU A 665 20.32 30.58 30.24
C LEU A 665 20.95 30.17 31.57
N LEU A 666 20.51 29.02 32.13
CA LEU A 666 20.97 28.53 33.40
C LEU A 666 21.60 27.12 33.20
N LEU A 667 22.91 27.02 33.42
CA LEU A 667 23.66 25.80 33.38
C LEU A 667 23.68 25.13 34.75
N LEU A 668 23.22 23.91 34.86
CA LEU A 668 23.33 23.03 36.03
C LEU A 668 24.22 21.85 35.67
N ARG A 669 25.17 21.52 36.52
CA ARG A 669 25.98 20.28 36.42
C ARG A 669 25.53 19.28 37.44
#